data_b6e1d9e56c7984644513c49f8cbb0c77
#
_entry.id   b6e1d9e56c7984644513c49f8cbb0c77
#
_cell.length_a   1.000
_cell.length_b   1.000
_cell.length_c   1.000
_cell.angle_alpha   90.00
_cell.angle_beta   90.00
_cell.angle_gamma   90.00
#
_symmetry.space_group_name_H-M   'P 1'
#
loop_
_entity.id
_entity.type
_entity.pdbx_description
1 polymer ?
#
loop_
_entity_poly.entity_id
_entity_poly.type
_entity_poly.pdbx_seq_one_letter_code
_entity_poly.pdbx_strand_id
1 'polypeptide(L)'
;MSIFNEVRLRTKEIEITPSLEGCKKLILSVVKLLDASIDTDNLNLFELFTDDGRKLAANASWFLSDTKVKDHKATYQVHEKNNLNIDFKLFGVQNTNKRIISWSQALTPNFEDEPFYEDLRIGIDFIVPKTLDRVSIALSNSYAVRILELHGNLTTTFEEIFAKWQGITDYSNKRLVHTILWESFDLHPINKKFYEGVSTRFVNLVQHMEASSICNRREATQFANRLIGRIVFCWFVRKKGFIDDSFGYFDSRKYENDSDYYHERLETLFFRVLNCPREDRVLEDLSTPFLNGGLFEERPEDFARNSKLTFPANYFDDFYDFLGTYNFTTDESTSQFQQVAIDPEMLGRIFENLLAEIVEDTGEQARRAKGAFYTPREIVDFMCKEALLGYLKQNLPFDANRDQRLSQLIEGRESDFQDQDHNWRRDWKPYKEDILAALDSLRFIDPACGSGAFPMGMLQLLLKVYERLEPRFDSYKSKLQIIEKNLFGVDIEPMAVEISRLRAWLSLVVDLGVDPKSVTPLPNLDFKFVCANSLVPLNSVDSIAFGEDPELALKLQLIREKYFSTQNFQKKDKLKHEYAKSIKEEESLFGESARTAQLKTYRPFETGSTSLFFDSVQMFGVEKFDIVIANPPYVSALVAKRSTPASVRESYKVNYVSANGAYDLYILFFELGMKLLNPKGTLVYISPRKYLSALYAESFRSKMGVSRLTSIVDFSDDRVFDSAGVSTMISVFQNSPLSNSIEVKIYSNAAMTTLDYSCNHDRSTLTRFPQGSWGFLITKDFEFLVKAHSSQIKFENVLGVNSSSTAAEGDEFKIGISENPSTLKMVNTGNLGPWVTRWGSVKYSNGKEKLIKPYLDENLPNQRRLDMYRSEKIIIGKLAKKIIASIDELGEFASSNTTFVYEFSSEYSIWLVGAILNSNFINKVYRAQFAGLNMPGDSYQFQAPQIRLLPLPRIDKSNIVTVHSLEKLCKVIVEARRSGVDLSDQQLESNLETLEILVQQLYLGAVS
;
A
#
# COMPACT_ATOMS: atom_id res chain seq x y z
N MET A 1 14.76 30.18 -32.20
CA MET A 1 14.80 28.81 -31.57
C MET A 1 14.09 28.91 -30.26
N SER A 2 13.16 28.01 -29.90
CA SER A 2 12.60 28.07 -28.56
C SER A 2 13.72 27.74 -27.55
N ILE A 3 13.70 28.34 -26.36
CA ILE A 3 14.71 28.10 -25.31
C ILE A 3 14.83 26.61 -25.02
N PHE A 4 13.73 25.88 -25.13
CA PHE A 4 13.68 24.43 -25.00
C PHE A 4 14.57 23.70 -26.05
N ASN A 5 14.51 24.11 -27.32
CA ASN A 5 15.36 23.55 -28.36
C ASN A 5 16.84 23.89 -28.13
N GLU A 6 17.13 25.01 -27.48
CA GLU A 6 18.48 25.36 -27.07
C GLU A 6 19.00 24.44 -25.97
N VAL A 7 18.21 24.19 -24.94
CA VAL A 7 18.56 23.21 -23.87
C VAL A 7 18.81 21.83 -24.47
N ARG A 8 17.94 21.36 -25.37
CA ARG A 8 18.10 20.08 -26.05
C ARG A 8 19.36 20.00 -26.91
N LEU A 9 19.72 21.08 -27.56
CA LEU A 9 20.96 21.14 -28.35
C LEU A 9 22.20 21.07 -27.44
N ARG A 10 22.17 21.81 -26.30
CA ARG A 10 23.28 21.85 -25.35
C ARG A 10 23.50 20.51 -24.64
N THR A 11 22.40 19.77 -24.29
CA THR A 11 22.57 18.43 -23.71
C THR A 11 23.27 17.47 -24.66
N LYS A 12 22.96 17.52 -25.97
CA LYS A 12 23.66 16.71 -26.98
C LYS A 12 25.12 17.15 -27.18
N GLU A 13 25.38 18.46 -27.14
CA GLU A 13 26.76 18.97 -27.25
C GLU A 13 27.66 18.44 -26.14
N ILE A 14 27.24 18.47 -24.89
CA ILE A 14 28.04 17.98 -23.76
C ILE A 14 28.19 16.46 -23.73
N GLU A 15 27.22 15.71 -24.27
CA GLU A 15 27.33 14.26 -24.40
C GLU A 15 28.41 13.88 -25.43
N ILE A 16 28.45 14.57 -26.58
CA ILE A 16 29.38 14.30 -27.67
C ILE A 16 30.78 14.89 -27.35
N THR A 17 30.81 16.09 -26.78
CA THR A 17 32.04 16.82 -26.47
C THR A 17 31.97 17.35 -25.03
N PRO A 18 32.27 16.51 -24.04
CA PRO A 18 32.22 16.89 -22.63
C PRO A 18 33.15 18.09 -22.35
N SER A 19 32.56 19.17 -21.83
CA SER A 19 33.31 20.36 -21.47
C SER A 19 32.62 21.18 -20.40
N LEU A 20 33.40 21.82 -19.55
CA LEU A 20 32.89 22.70 -18.51
C LEU A 20 32.11 23.87 -19.11
N GLU A 21 32.61 24.44 -20.21
CA GLU A 21 31.94 25.53 -20.92
C GLU A 21 30.60 25.11 -21.51
N GLY A 22 30.49 23.86 -22.01
CA GLY A 22 29.24 23.26 -22.46
C GLY A 22 28.25 23.12 -21.33
N CYS A 23 28.66 22.57 -20.18
CA CYS A 23 27.83 22.47 -18.99
C CYS A 23 27.32 23.84 -18.52
N LYS A 24 28.15 24.84 -18.55
CA LYS A 24 27.86 26.24 -18.24
C LYS A 24 26.73 26.77 -19.13
N LYS A 25 26.87 26.65 -20.44
CA LYS A 25 25.88 27.09 -21.42
C LYS A 25 24.54 26.37 -21.22
N LEU A 26 24.58 25.07 -20.89
CA LEU A 26 23.38 24.30 -20.59
C LEU A 26 22.68 24.86 -19.34
N ILE A 27 23.37 25.09 -18.24
CA ILE A 27 22.82 25.66 -17.01
C ILE A 27 22.19 27.03 -17.30
N LEU A 28 22.87 27.91 -18.05
CA LEU A 28 22.32 29.25 -18.43
C LEU A 28 21.04 29.13 -19.27
N SER A 29 21.01 28.16 -20.20
CA SER A 29 19.78 27.92 -20.97
C SER A 29 18.64 27.43 -20.11
N VAL A 30 18.89 26.58 -19.09
CA VAL A 30 17.89 26.15 -18.11
C VAL A 30 17.41 27.30 -17.24
N VAL A 31 18.32 28.16 -16.77
CA VAL A 31 17.99 29.36 -16.01
C VAL A 31 17.09 30.31 -16.81
N LYS A 32 17.40 30.54 -18.07
CA LYS A 32 16.54 31.31 -19.00
C LYS A 32 15.15 30.69 -19.18
N LEU A 33 15.09 29.36 -19.15
CA LEU A 33 13.81 28.66 -19.25
C LEU A 33 12.96 28.84 -18.00
N LEU A 34 13.60 28.88 -16.82
CA LEU A 34 12.92 29.15 -15.54
C LEU A 34 12.41 30.56 -15.46
N ASP A 35 13.24 31.54 -15.81
CA ASP A 35 12.91 32.96 -15.76
C ASP A 35 13.55 33.69 -16.92
N ALA A 36 12.75 34.00 -17.95
CA ALA A 36 13.22 34.70 -19.15
C ALA A 36 13.68 36.16 -18.89
N SER A 37 13.34 36.72 -17.73
CA SER A 37 13.75 38.08 -17.35
C SER A 37 15.19 38.14 -16.82
N ILE A 38 15.81 36.99 -16.53
CA ILE A 38 17.17 36.94 -16.02
C ILE A 38 18.16 37.26 -17.14
N ASP A 39 18.97 38.28 -16.93
CA ASP A 39 20.04 38.61 -17.81
C ASP A 39 21.21 37.63 -17.64
N THR A 40 21.20 36.58 -18.47
CA THR A 40 22.23 35.55 -18.43
C THR A 40 23.55 35.97 -19.02
N ASP A 41 23.62 37.06 -19.76
CA ASP A 41 24.86 37.55 -20.39
C ASP A 41 25.78 38.26 -19.38
N ASN A 42 25.18 38.78 -18.29
CA ASN A 42 25.90 39.36 -17.17
C ASN A 42 26.04 38.43 -15.95
N LEU A 43 25.50 37.23 -15.99
CA LEU A 43 25.70 36.21 -14.97
C LEU A 43 27.07 35.59 -15.07
N ASN A 44 28.01 36.04 -14.21
CA ASN A 44 29.34 35.47 -14.14
C ASN A 44 29.29 34.14 -13.36
N LEU A 45 28.92 33.06 -14.03
CA LEU A 45 28.85 31.73 -13.45
C LEU A 45 30.23 31.11 -13.13
N PHE A 46 31.36 31.89 -13.20
CA PHE A 46 32.53 31.27 -13.62
C PHE A 46 33.86 31.66 -13.10
N GLU A 47 34.12 31.62 -11.92
CA GLU A 47 35.43 31.22 -11.36
C GLU A 47 35.19 30.19 -10.24
N LEU A 48 34.17 29.42 -10.43
CA LEU A 48 33.61 28.55 -9.42
C LEU A 48 34.43 27.30 -9.11
N PHE A 49 35.50 27.07 -9.85
CA PHE A 49 36.27 25.83 -9.77
C PHE A 49 37.76 26.08 -9.67
N THR A 50 38.13 26.84 -8.68
CA THR A 50 39.48 26.71 -8.16
C THR A 50 39.47 25.51 -7.19
N ASP A 51 40.58 24.74 -7.17
CA ASP A 51 40.70 23.53 -6.33
C ASP A 51 40.60 23.80 -4.82
N ASP A 52 40.52 25.06 -4.41
CA ASP A 52 40.52 25.59 -3.05
C ASP A 52 39.16 26.06 -2.55
N GLY A 53 38.07 25.88 -3.33
CA GLY A 53 36.67 26.05 -2.83
C GLY A 53 36.25 27.48 -2.49
N ARG A 54 36.67 28.48 -3.27
CA ARG A 54 36.30 29.89 -3.04
C ARG A 54 34.87 30.19 -3.50
N LYS A 55 34.17 31.00 -2.68
CA LYS A 55 32.82 31.52 -2.95
C LYS A 55 32.90 32.63 -3.99
N LEU A 56 31.95 32.62 -4.93
CA LEU A 56 31.65 33.74 -5.81
C LEU A 56 30.28 34.33 -5.51
N ALA A 57 30.25 35.64 -5.45
CA ALA A 57 28.98 36.38 -5.31
C ALA A 57 28.41 36.67 -6.71
N ALA A 58 27.21 36.24 -6.96
CA ALA A 58 26.46 36.63 -8.14
C ALA A 58 25.59 37.87 -7.83
N ASN A 59 25.34 38.67 -8.86
CA ASN A 59 24.59 39.90 -8.72
C ASN A 59 23.12 39.68 -8.28
N ALA A 60 22.77 40.42 -7.29
CA ALA A 60 21.50 40.93 -6.80
C ALA A 60 20.43 39.97 -6.30
N SER A 61 20.11 38.79 -6.84
CA SER A 61 19.01 37.93 -6.35
C SER A 61 19.31 36.44 -6.31
N TRP A 62 20.45 36.02 -6.76
CA TRP A 62 20.81 34.61 -6.91
C TRP A 62 22.16 34.32 -6.26
N PHE A 63 22.26 33.24 -5.49
CA PHE A 63 23.49 32.83 -4.82
C PHE A 63 24.04 31.56 -5.45
N LEU A 64 25.35 31.56 -5.64
CA LEU A 64 26.08 30.36 -6.02
C LEU A 64 26.91 29.88 -4.82
N SER A 65 26.76 28.65 -4.42
CA SER A 65 27.61 28.02 -3.42
C SER A 65 28.35 26.83 -4.03
N ASP A 66 29.63 26.74 -3.73
CA ASP A 66 30.47 25.59 -4.07
C ASP A 66 30.54 24.64 -2.87
N THR A 67 30.23 23.37 -3.09
CA THR A 67 30.31 22.36 -2.03
C THR A 67 31.18 21.20 -2.48
N LYS A 68 32.17 20.80 -1.66
CA LYS A 68 32.99 19.62 -1.91
C LYS A 68 32.20 18.36 -1.61
N VAL A 69 32.11 17.48 -2.59
CA VAL A 69 31.58 16.12 -2.43
C VAL A 69 32.70 15.20 -1.99
N LYS A 70 32.66 14.68 -0.78
CA LYS A 70 33.55 13.62 -0.31
C LYS A 70 32.89 12.26 -0.53
N ASP A 71 33.65 11.31 -1.08
CA ASP A 71 33.38 9.88 -1.25
C ASP A 71 31.95 9.42 -0.99
N HIS A 72 31.19 9.13 -2.05
CA HIS A 72 29.85 8.54 -2.06
C HIS A 72 28.72 9.37 -1.41
N LYS A 73 29.02 10.53 -0.85
CA LYS A 73 28.05 11.39 -0.16
C LYS A 73 28.20 12.81 -0.67
N ALA A 74 27.20 13.32 -1.34
CA ALA A 74 27.06 14.74 -1.51
C ALA A 74 26.40 15.30 -0.25
N THR A 75 27.21 15.88 0.62
CA THR A 75 26.68 16.68 1.71
C THR A 75 26.39 18.05 1.16
N TYR A 76 25.14 18.39 1.13
CA TYR A 76 24.66 19.68 0.70
C TYR A 76 24.62 20.61 1.90
N GLN A 77 25.43 21.66 1.87
CA GLN A 77 25.21 22.76 2.77
C GLN A 77 24.65 23.91 1.95
N VAL A 78 23.39 24.18 2.04
CA VAL A 78 22.84 25.45 1.58
C VAL A 78 23.23 26.50 2.61
N HIS A 79 24.29 27.23 2.35
CA HIS A 79 24.71 28.36 3.18
C HIS A 79 23.79 29.54 2.91
N GLU A 80 22.82 29.68 3.78
CA GLU A 80 22.12 30.93 3.95
C GLU A 80 22.40 31.57 5.31
N LYS A 81 22.12 32.87 5.41
CA LYS A 81 22.31 33.69 6.59
C LYS A 81 21.65 33.19 7.89
N ASN A 82 20.87 32.11 7.84
CA ASN A 82 20.10 31.57 8.97
C ASN A 82 20.31 30.07 9.17
N ASN A 83 21.52 29.57 9.28
CA ASN A 83 21.85 28.27 9.93
C ASN A 83 20.93 27.05 9.73
N LEU A 84 20.40 26.81 8.53
CA LEU A 84 19.76 25.55 8.20
C LEU A 84 20.70 24.72 7.34
N ASN A 85 21.36 23.75 7.96
CA ASN A 85 22.10 22.71 7.26
C ASN A 85 21.12 21.64 6.80
N ILE A 86 20.97 21.46 5.49
CA ILE A 86 20.24 20.35 4.92
C ILE A 86 21.28 19.39 4.35
N ASP A 87 21.49 18.26 5.04
CA ASP A 87 22.41 17.23 4.57
C ASP A 87 21.67 16.29 3.61
N PHE A 88 22.13 16.23 2.36
CA PHE A 88 21.60 15.33 1.35
C PHE A 88 22.62 14.27 0.96
N LYS A 89 22.18 13.03 1.02
CA LYS A 89 22.95 11.91 0.55
C LYS A 89 22.53 11.56 -0.87
N LEU A 90 23.40 11.82 -1.86
CA LEU A 90 23.20 11.33 -3.21
C LEU A 90 23.62 9.86 -3.27
N PHE A 91 22.66 8.94 -3.28
CA PHE A 91 22.92 7.52 -3.45
C PHE A 91 23.35 7.19 -4.88
N GLY A 92 24.25 6.24 -5.05
CA GLY A 92 24.58 5.63 -6.34
C GLY A 92 25.71 6.30 -7.13
N VAL A 93 26.51 7.20 -6.54
CA VAL A 93 27.65 7.77 -7.23
C VAL A 93 28.95 7.22 -6.67
N GLN A 94 29.40 6.15 -7.26
CA GLN A 94 30.72 5.58 -6.96
C GLN A 94 31.84 6.47 -7.52
N ASN A 95 32.79 6.84 -6.66
CA ASN A 95 34.15 7.29 -6.98
C ASN A 95 34.35 8.50 -7.92
N THR A 96 33.51 9.53 -7.86
CA THR A 96 33.80 10.74 -8.63
C THR A 96 33.72 11.97 -7.74
N ASN A 97 34.80 12.74 -7.68
CA ASN A 97 34.71 14.10 -7.14
C ASN A 97 33.75 14.89 -8.03
N LYS A 98 32.54 15.13 -7.51
CA LYS A 98 31.53 15.92 -8.20
C LYS A 98 31.74 17.38 -7.86
N ARG A 99 31.53 18.24 -8.85
CA ARG A 99 31.46 19.68 -8.66
C ARG A 99 30.02 20.07 -8.57
N ILE A 100 29.61 20.72 -7.51
CA ILE A 100 28.24 21.21 -7.30
C ILE A 100 28.26 22.70 -7.50
N ILE A 101 27.42 23.18 -8.41
CA ILE A 101 27.11 24.57 -8.60
C ILE A 101 25.72 24.77 -8.03
N SER A 102 25.63 25.40 -6.88
CA SER A 102 24.34 25.72 -6.28
C SER A 102 23.91 27.09 -6.70
N TRP A 103 22.73 27.16 -7.24
CA TRP A 103 22.04 28.38 -7.52
C TRP A 103 20.73 28.35 -6.75
N SER A 104 20.69 29.02 -5.61
CA SER A 104 19.51 29.04 -4.77
C SER A 104 18.87 30.42 -4.78
N GLN A 105 17.66 30.50 -5.32
CA GLN A 105 16.78 31.60 -4.95
C GLN A 105 16.12 31.19 -3.62
N ALA A 106 16.41 31.93 -2.56
CA ALA A 106 15.66 31.78 -1.32
C ALA A 106 14.24 32.30 -1.55
N LEU A 107 13.37 31.42 -2.03
CA LEU A 107 11.95 31.66 -2.06
C LEU A 107 11.45 31.43 -0.63
N THR A 108 11.72 32.35 0.28
CA THR A 108 11.12 32.38 1.60
C THR A 108 9.72 32.93 1.44
N PRO A 109 8.70 32.08 1.60
CA PRO A 109 7.34 32.62 1.70
C PRO A 109 7.24 33.40 3.01
N ASN A 110 6.90 34.66 2.98
CA ASN A 110 6.42 35.35 4.16
C ASN A 110 5.00 34.83 4.44
N PHE A 111 4.86 33.87 5.30
CA PHE A 111 3.58 33.41 5.82
C PHE A 111 3.46 33.94 7.24
N GLU A 112 3.03 35.18 7.39
CA GLU A 112 2.72 35.75 8.70
C GLU A 112 1.52 35.07 9.38
N ASP A 113 0.70 34.29 8.64
CA ASP A 113 -0.56 33.75 9.13
C ASP A 113 -0.62 32.19 9.22
N GLU A 114 0.41 31.43 8.81
CA GLU A 114 0.39 29.98 8.90
C GLU A 114 1.70 29.40 9.50
N PRO A 115 1.70 28.97 10.77
CA PRO A 115 2.92 28.52 11.48
C PRO A 115 3.59 27.26 10.91
N PHE A 116 2.97 26.54 9.96
CA PHE A 116 3.50 25.32 9.37
C PHE A 116 4.41 25.52 8.16
N TYR A 117 4.56 26.73 7.63
CA TYR A 117 5.29 27.01 6.39
C TYR A 117 6.55 27.86 6.58
N GLU A 118 6.91 28.20 7.81
CA GLU A 118 8.09 29.05 8.09
C GLU A 118 9.41 28.48 7.55
N ASP A 119 9.51 27.16 7.30
CA ASP A 119 10.73 26.46 6.87
C ASP A 119 10.73 25.95 5.43
N LEU A 120 9.73 26.28 4.60
CA LEU A 120 9.69 25.83 3.21
C LEU A 120 10.58 26.68 2.31
N ARG A 121 11.84 26.29 2.20
CA ARG A 121 12.79 26.87 1.24
C ARG A 121 12.95 25.94 0.08
N ILE A 122 12.81 26.44 -1.15
CA ILE A 122 13.24 25.72 -2.34
C ILE A 122 14.62 26.19 -2.75
N GLY A 123 15.54 25.22 -2.79
CA GLY A 123 16.82 25.34 -3.47
C GLY A 123 16.73 24.73 -4.87
N ILE A 124 17.33 25.37 -5.84
CA ILE A 124 17.61 24.80 -7.15
C ILE A 124 19.12 24.72 -7.30
N ASP A 125 19.62 23.51 -7.46
CA ASP A 125 21.05 23.26 -7.54
C ASP A 125 21.41 22.53 -8.83
N PHE A 126 22.52 22.89 -9.41
CA PHE A 126 23.06 22.22 -10.60
C PHE A 126 24.30 21.40 -10.22
N ILE A 127 24.24 20.11 -10.46
CA ILE A 127 25.32 19.18 -10.16
C ILE A 127 26.01 18.80 -11.46
N VAL A 128 27.32 19.09 -11.55
CA VAL A 128 28.14 18.76 -12.71
C VAL A 128 29.13 17.68 -12.32
N PRO A 129 29.11 16.49 -12.94
CA PRO A 129 30.12 15.45 -12.68
C PRO A 129 31.46 15.80 -13.27
N LYS A 130 32.51 15.14 -12.80
CA LYS A 130 33.88 15.31 -13.38
C LYS A 130 33.99 14.93 -14.86
N THR A 131 33.12 13.99 -15.29
CA THR A 131 33.04 13.57 -16.71
C THR A 131 32.57 14.70 -17.62
N LEU A 132 31.89 15.71 -17.08
CA LEU A 132 31.37 16.88 -17.82
C LEU A 132 30.38 16.53 -18.94
N ASP A 133 29.85 15.33 -18.93
CA ASP A 133 28.95 14.75 -19.96
C ASP A 133 27.46 14.98 -19.67
N ARG A 134 27.10 15.52 -18.50
CA ARG A 134 25.74 15.76 -18.05
C ARG A 134 25.65 16.85 -17.01
N VAL A 135 24.43 17.32 -16.76
CA VAL A 135 24.07 18.24 -15.67
C VAL A 135 22.85 17.71 -14.97
N SER A 136 22.87 17.64 -13.65
CA SER A 136 21.67 17.30 -12.86
C SER A 136 21.10 18.55 -12.21
N ILE A 137 19.78 18.67 -12.21
CA ILE A 137 19.04 19.71 -11.49
C ILE A 137 18.47 19.08 -10.23
N ALA A 138 18.81 19.61 -9.06
CA ALA A 138 18.26 19.18 -7.80
C ALA A 138 17.33 20.25 -7.23
N LEU A 139 16.09 19.89 -6.98
CA LEU A 139 15.14 20.67 -6.20
C LEU A 139 15.12 20.16 -4.77
N SER A 140 15.31 21.04 -3.82
CA SER A 140 15.32 20.69 -2.41
C SER A 140 14.34 21.55 -1.61
N ASN A 141 13.74 20.94 -0.59
CA ASN A 141 13.03 21.64 0.48
C ASN A 141 13.53 21.11 1.83
N SER A 142 12.96 21.60 2.94
CA SER A 142 13.36 21.19 4.29
C SER A 142 13.23 19.67 4.58
N TYR A 143 12.50 18.92 3.73
CA TYR A 143 12.13 17.52 3.99
C TYR A 143 12.70 16.55 2.97
N ALA A 144 12.86 16.96 1.71
CA ALA A 144 13.21 16.07 0.62
C ALA A 144 13.98 16.75 -0.51
N VAL A 145 14.65 15.94 -1.34
CA VAL A 145 15.30 16.34 -2.58
C VAL A 145 14.74 15.57 -3.74
N ARG A 146 14.51 16.26 -4.86
CA ARG A 146 14.16 15.67 -6.14
C ARG A 146 15.20 16.04 -7.17
N ILE A 147 15.74 15.06 -7.92
CA ILE A 147 16.83 15.26 -8.87
C ILE A 147 16.39 14.84 -10.26
N LEU A 148 16.61 15.73 -11.25
CA LEU A 148 16.47 15.44 -12.68
C LEU A 148 17.84 15.48 -13.35
N GLU A 149 18.22 14.40 -14.01
CA GLU A 149 19.47 14.32 -14.78
C GLU A 149 19.23 14.70 -16.24
N LEU A 150 20.00 15.70 -16.73
CA LEU A 150 19.98 16.15 -18.11
C LEU A 150 21.12 15.47 -18.88
N HIS A 151 20.76 14.50 -19.71
CA HIS A 151 21.69 13.66 -20.45
C HIS A 151 21.12 13.29 -21.84
N GLY A 152 21.88 13.35 -22.86
CA GLY A 152 21.57 12.86 -24.19
C GLY A 152 20.36 13.49 -24.88
N ASN A 153 19.54 12.67 -25.48
CA ASN A 153 18.23 13.11 -25.98
C ASN A 153 17.35 13.42 -24.77
N LEU A 154 16.97 14.69 -24.62
CA LEU A 154 16.04 15.08 -23.58
C LEU A 154 14.76 14.28 -23.68
N THR A 155 14.39 13.68 -22.58
CA THR A 155 13.30 12.73 -22.45
C THR A 155 11.96 13.44 -22.41
N THR A 156 10.89 12.68 -22.65
CA THR A 156 9.51 13.12 -22.46
C THR A 156 9.28 13.68 -21.04
N THR A 157 9.96 13.10 -20.04
CA THR A 157 10.00 13.58 -18.67
C THR A 157 10.42 15.04 -18.58
N PHE A 158 11.48 15.40 -19.26
CA PHE A 158 12.03 16.75 -19.27
C PHE A 158 11.06 17.75 -19.94
N GLU A 159 10.44 17.36 -21.06
CA GLU A 159 9.48 18.20 -21.77
C GLU A 159 8.28 18.56 -20.87
N GLU A 160 7.78 17.60 -20.10
CA GLU A 160 6.67 17.84 -19.17
C GLU A 160 7.03 18.78 -18.01
N ILE A 161 8.22 18.59 -17.44
CA ILE A 161 8.71 19.44 -16.36
C ILE A 161 8.84 20.89 -16.86
N PHE A 162 9.48 21.09 -18.00
CA PHE A 162 9.73 22.44 -18.52
C PHE A 162 8.47 23.10 -19.09
N ALA A 163 7.51 22.34 -19.60
CA ALA A 163 6.21 22.88 -19.98
C ALA A 163 5.48 23.50 -18.77
N LYS A 164 5.56 22.86 -17.61
CA LYS A 164 5.00 23.40 -16.37
C LYS A 164 5.74 24.67 -15.91
N TRP A 165 7.07 24.71 -16.03
CA TRP A 165 7.88 25.87 -15.64
C TRP A 165 7.62 27.10 -16.52
N GLN A 166 7.39 26.90 -17.83
CA GLN A 166 6.98 27.98 -18.74
C GLN A 166 5.62 28.62 -18.36
N GLY A 167 4.81 27.93 -17.60
CA GLY A 167 3.55 28.45 -17.06
C GLY A 167 3.73 29.41 -15.86
N ILE A 168 4.93 29.57 -15.33
CA ILE A 168 5.22 30.51 -14.25
C ILE A 168 5.32 31.91 -14.87
N THR A 169 4.29 32.72 -14.74
CA THR A 169 4.23 34.09 -15.27
C THR A 169 4.45 35.17 -14.21
N ASP A 170 4.30 34.81 -12.94
CA ASP A 170 4.47 35.72 -11.81
C ASP A 170 5.39 35.13 -10.75
N TYR A 171 6.64 35.58 -10.77
CA TYR A 171 7.64 35.17 -9.77
C TYR A 171 7.54 35.94 -8.43
N SER A 172 6.64 36.92 -8.33
CA SER A 172 6.36 37.60 -7.07
C SER A 172 5.52 36.75 -6.13
N ASN A 173 4.66 35.88 -6.67
CA ASN A 173 3.89 34.90 -5.92
C ASN A 173 4.74 33.67 -5.59
N LYS A 174 5.53 33.76 -4.54
CA LYS A 174 6.49 32.71 -4.12
C LYS A 174 5.83 31.38 -3.81
N ARG A 175 4.60 31.38 -3.28
CA ARG A 175 3.85 30.15 -2.99
C ARG A 175 3.50 29.40 -4.30
N LEU A 176 3.01 30.12 -5.28
CA LEU A 176 2.67 29.54 -6.58
C LEU A 176 3.91 28.98 -7.28
N VAL A 177 5.00 29.74 -7.29
CA VAL A 177 6.30 29.30 -7.86
C VAL A 177 6.78 28.04 -7.14
N HIS A 178 6.76 28.01 -5.80
CA HIS A 178 7.12 26.84 -5.02
C HIS A 178 6.30 25.61 -5.42
N THR A 179 5.00 25.74 -5.43
CA THR A 179 4.08 24.65 -5.75
C THR A 179 4.34 24.11 -7.15
N ILE A 180 4.47 24.98 -8.16
CA ILE A 180 4.70 24.56 -9.55
C ILE A 180 6.05 23.85 -9.71
N LEU A 181 7.13 24.39 -9.14
CA LEU A 181 8.46 23.77 -9.21
C LEU A 181 8.47 22.41 -8.54
N TRP A 182 7.89 22.29 -7.35
CA TRP A 182 7.86 21.04 -6.61
C TRP A 182 6.97 19.98 -7.28
N GLU A 183 5.77 20.37 -7.71
CA GLU A 183 4.85 19.49 -8.45
C GLU A 183 5.38 19.11 -9.83
N SER A 184 6.23 19.94 -10.45
CA SER A 184 6.82 19.61 -11.75
C SER A 184 7.71 18.37 -11.70
N PHE A 185 8.32 18.11 -10.54
CA PHE A 185 9.17 16.93 -10.30
C PHE A 185 8.38 15.73 -9.76
N ASP A 186 7.05 15.80 -9.76
CA ASP A 186 6.21 14.67 -9.40
C ASP A 186 6.31 13.56 -10.46
N LEU A 187 6.62 12.34 -9.99
CA LEU A 187 6.75 11.16 -10.84
C LEU A 187 5.41 10.57 -11.28
N HIS A 188 4.30 10.94 -10.64
CA HIS A 188 3.01 10.30 -10.92
C HIS A 188 2.57 10.38 -12.39
N PRO A 189 2.62 11.55 -13.07
CA PRO A 189 2.27 11.66 -14.48
C PRO A 189 3.21 10.90 -15.40
N ILE A 190 4.53 10.93 -15.09
CA ILE A 190 5.57 10.23 -15.85
C ILE A 190 5.33 8.73 -15.78
N ASN A 191 5.10 8.24 -14.58
CA ASN A 191 4.83 6.86 -14.28
C ASN A 191 3.58 6.35 -15.00
N LYS A 192 2.54 7.16 -15.04
CA LYS A 192 1.30 6.83 -15.75
C LYS A 192 1.53 6.67 -17.25
N LYS A 193 2.22 7.62 -17.89
CA LYS A 193 2.53 7.55 -19.33
C LYS A 193 3.47 6.40 -19.68
N PHE A 194 4.45 6.14 -18.83
CA PHE A 194 5.33 4.99 -19.00
C PHE A 194 4.56 3.68 -18.93
N TYR A 195 3.68 3.55 -17.92
CA TYR A 195 2.78 2.41 -17.81
C TYR A 195 1.90 2.21 -19.05
N GLU A 196 1.21 3.26 -19.49
CA GLU A 196 0.35 3.20 -20.69
C GLU A 196 1.14 2.75 -21.93
N GLY A 197 2.37 3.21 -22.09
CA GLY A 197 3.26 2.83 -23.18
C GLY A 197 3.70 1.37 -23.12
N VAL A 198 4.05 0.86 -21.94
CA VAL A 198 4.41 -0.56 -21.75
C VAL A 198 3.19 -1.46 -21.92
N SER A 199 2.02 -1.07 -21.38
CA SER A 199 0.76 -1.80 -21.48
C SER A 199 0.33 -1.97 -22.94
N THR A 200 0.39 -0.90 -23.73
CA THR A 200 0.07 -0.96 -25.16
C THR A 200 0.91 -2.00 -25.90
N ARG A 201 2.21 -2.04 -25.65
CA ARG A 201 3.15 -3.00 -26.27
C ARG A 201 2.92 -4.42 -25.79
N PHE A 202 2.61 -4.57 -24.53
CA PHE A 202 2.25 -5.86 -23.94
C PHE A 202 0.99 -6.43 -24.59
N VAL A 203 -0.08 -5.64 -24.65
CA VAL A 203 -1.36 -6.07 -25.24
C VAL A 203 -1.18 -6.41 -26.72
N ASN A 204 -0.44 -5.58 -27.48
CA ASN A 204 -0.16 -5.83 -28.89
C ASN A 204 0.58 -7.16 -29.10
N LEU A 205 1.57 -7.47 -28.27
CA LEU A 205 2.33 -8.73 -28.36
C LEU A 205 1.43 -9.93 -28.06
N VAL A 206 0.66 -9.88 -26.97
CA VAL A 206 -0.26 -10.97 -26.59
C VAL A 206 -1.28 -11.24 -27.69
N GLN A 207 -1.92 -10.19 -28.22
CA GLN A 207 -2.91 -10.31 -29.31
C GLN A 207 -2.28 -10.88 -30.58
N HIS A 208 -1.09 -10.46 -30.94
CA HIS A 208 -0.36 -10.95 -32.11
C HIS A 208 -0.06 -12.45 -31.99
N MET A 209 0.47 -12.89 -30.83
CA MET A 209 0.79 -14.29 -30.58
C MET A 209 -0.46 -15.19 -30.57
N GLU A 210 -1.56 -14.70 -29.98
CA GLU A 210 -2.84 -15.41 -29.99
C GLU A 210 -3.39 -15.54 -31.43
N ALA A 211 -3.35 -14.45 -32.21
CA ALA A 211 -3.81 -14.44 -33.61
C ALA A 211 -2.94 -15.34 -34.51
N SER A 212 -1.66 -15.47 -34.23
CA SER A 212 -0.72 -16.34 -34.95
C SER A 212 -0.91 -17.83 -34.63
N SER A 213 -1.79 -18.17 -33.68
CA SER A 213 -2.06 -19.56 -33.24
C SER A 213 -0.81 -20.34 -32.79
N ILE A 214 0.21 -19.65 -32.34
CA ILE A 214 1.45 -20.24 -31.81
C ILE A 214 1.21 -20.83 -30.42
N CYS A 215 0.42 -20.14 -29.61
CA CYS A 215 0.12 -20.50 -28.23
C CYS A 215 -1.27 -19.95 -27.81
N ASN A 216 -1.77 -20.43 -26.69
CA ASN A 216 -2.98 -19.89 -26.09
C ASN A 216 -2.70 -18.55 -25.37
N ARG A 217 -3.77 -17.80 -25.05
CA ARG A 217 -3.67 -16.47 -24.42
C ARG A 217 -2.85 -16.49 -23.13
N ARG A 218 -2.97 -17.54 -22.31
CA ARG A 218 -2.22 -17.69 -21.06
C ARG A 218 -0.71 -17.83 -21.31
N GLU A 219 -0.32 -18.64 -22.26
CA GLU A 219 1.08 -18.82 -22.66
C GLU A 219 1.66 -17.55 -23.28
N ALA A 220 0.89 -16.87 -24.17
CA ALA A 220 1.26 -15.58 -24.74
C ALA A 220 1.48 -14.52 -23.65
N THR A 221 0.58 -14.45 -22.69
CA THR A 221 0.70 -13.56 -21.53
C THR A 221 1.96 -13.83 -20.71
N GLN A 222 2.25 -15.08 -20.42
CA GLN A 222 3.46 -15.47 -19.66
C GLN A 222 4.74 -15.13 -20.41
N PHE A 223 4.76 -15.38 -21.73
CA PHE A 223 5.88 -15.01 -22.59
C PHE A 223 6.09 -13.49 -22.64
N ALA A 224 5.05 -12.72 -22.94
CA ALA A 224 5.12 -11.27 -23.06
C ALA A 224 5.63 -10.63 -21.75
N ASN A 225 5.14 -11.11 -20.61
CA ASN A 225 5.58 -10.64 -19.30
C ASN A 225 7.08 -10.89 -19.09
N ARG A 226 7.56 -12.10 -19.36
CA ARG A 226 8.99 -12.42 -19.19
C ARG A 226 9.88 -11.66 -20.17
N LEU A 227 9.45 -11.57 -21.43
CA LEU A 227 10.20 -10.83 -22.46
C LEU A 227 10.34 -9.36 -22.08
N ILE A 228 9.22 -8.69 -21.78
CA ILE A 228 9.23 -7.28 -21.38
C ILE A 228 10.02 -7.08 -20.07
N GLY A 229 9.85 -7.96 -19.08
CA GLY A 229 10.62 -7.93 -17.83
C GLY A 229 12.13 -8.03 -18.08
N ARG A 230 12.56 -8.96 -18.94
CA ARG A 230 13.98 -9.12 -19.33
C ARG A 230 14.50 -7.91 -20.07
N ILE A 231 13.75 -7.39 -21.05
CA ILE A 231 14.17 -6.21 -21.84
C ILE A 231 14.34 -5.00 -20.90
N VAL A 232 13.36 -4.73 -20.05
CA VAL A 232 13.42 -3.57 -19.15
C VAL A 232 14.55 -3.75 -18.12
N PHE A 233 14.74 -4.95 -17.56
CA PHE A 233 15.89 -5.24 -16.70
C PHE A 233 17.22 -4.99 -17.40
N CYS A 234 17.39 -5.54 -18.62
CA CYS A 234 18.60 -5.33 -19.41
C CYS A 234 18.81 -3.86 -19.76
N TRP A 235 17.73 -3.09 -19.91
CA TRP A 235 17.81 -1.64 -20.12
C TRP A 235 18.39 -0.91 -18.90
N PHE A 236 18.01 -1.30 -17.66
CA PHE A 236 18.63 -0.80 -16.43
C PHE A 236 20.13 -1.17 -16.37
N VAL A 237 20.44 -2.45 -16.64
CA VAL A 237 21.81 -2.97 -16.61
C VAL A 237 22.69 -2.29 -17.66
N ARG A 238 22.14 -2.02 -18.85
CA ARG A 238 22.78 -1.24 -19.92
C ARG A 238 23.10 0.20 -19.48
N LYS A 239 22.14 0.86 -18.80
CA LYS A 239 22.35 2.22 -18.27
C LYS A 239 23.46 2.28 -17.22
N LYS A 240 23.76 1.19 -16.54
CA LYS A 240 24.94 1.03 -15.65
C LYS A 240 26.25 0.78 -16.42
N GLY A 241 26.20 0.59 -17.74
CA GLY A 241 27.37 0.29 -18.56
C GLY A 241 27.87 -1.16 -18.49
N PHE A 242 26.99 -2.08 -17.99
CA PHE A 242 27.35 -3.51 -17.90
C PHE A 242 27.04 -4.30 -19.17
N ILE A 243 26.18 -3.82 -20.05
CA ILE A 243 25.97 -4.39 -21.38
C ILE A 243 26.69 -3.53 -22.40
N ASP A 244 27.56 -4.17 -23.19
CA ASP A 244 28.37 -3.50 -24.20
C ASP A 244 27.52 -3.29 -25.46
N ASP A 245 27.26 -2.02 -25.78
CA ASP A 245 26.50 -1.60 -26.95
C ASP A 245 27.15 -1.98 -28.28
N SER A 246 28.45 -2.26 -28.31
CA SER A 246 29.17 -2.65 -29.52
C SER A 246 28.68 -3.98 -30.13
N PHE A 247 28.06 -4.83 -29.29
CA PHE A 247 27.45 -6.09 -29.76
C PHE A 247 26.05 -5.92 -30.38
N GLY A 248 25.50 -4.72 -30.37
CA GLY A 248 24.21 -4.41 -31.01
C GLY A 248 23.01 -5.17 -30.49
N TYR A 249 23.02 -5.54 -29.16
CA TYR A 249 21.89 -6.27 -28.54
C TYR A 249 20.56 -5.50 -28.59
N PHE A 250 20.59 -4.18 -28.65
CA PHE A 250 19.42 -3.30 -28.70
C PHE A 250 19.33 -2.54 -30.05
N ASP A 251 19.72 -3.19 -31.14
CA ASP A 251 19.69 -2.62 -32.50
C ASP A 251 19.01 -3.63 -33.46
N SER A 252 17.66 -3.67 -33.40
CA SER A 252 16.85 -4.57 -34.22
C SER A 252 16.82 -4.15 -35.71
N ARG A 253 17.11 -2.87 -36.01
CA ARG A 253 17.11 -2.30 -37.40
C ARG A 253 18.08 -2.96 -38.37
N LYS A 254 19.02 -3.75 -37.84
CA LYS A 254 19.98 -4.51 -38.66
C LYS A 254 19.42 -5.83 -39.19
N TYR A 255 18.22 -6.21 -38.80
CA TYR A 255 17.57 -7.48 -39.10
C TYR A 255 16.40 -7.27 -40.05
N GLU A 256 16.13 -8.26 -40.88
CA GLU A 256 14.99 -8.20 -41.83
C GLU A 256 13.62 -8.28 -41.13
N ASN A 257 13.58 -8.98 -39.96
CA ASN A 257 12.38 -9.11 -39.17
C ASN A 257 12.70 -9.28 -37.67
N ASP A 258 11.72 -9.01 -36.83
CA ASP A 258 11.82 -9.07 -35.39
C ASP A 258 12.04 -10.50 -34.84
N SER A 259 11.62 -11.55 -35.58
CA SER A 259 11.83 -12.94 -35.19
C SER A 259 13.29 -13.35 -35.26
N ASP A 260 13.98 -13.03 -36.36
CA ASP A 260 15.41 -13.29 -36.53
C ASP A 260 16.23 -12.50 -35.48
N TYR A 261 15.87 -11.23 -35.25
CA TYR A 261 16.49 -10.42 -34.21
C TYR A 261 16.34 -11.06 -32.82
N TYR A 262 15.12 -11.52 -32.45
CA TYR A 262 14.88 -12.16 -31.16
C TYR A 262 15.76 -13.40 -31.01
N HIS A 263 15.76 -14.32 -31.97
CA HIS A 263 16.49 -15.57 -31.89
C HIS A 263 18.01 -15.39 -31.94
N GLU A 264 18.53 -14.47 -32.75
CA GLU A 264 19.97 -14.27 -32.88
C GLU A 264 20.57 -13.36 -31.82
N ARG A 265 19.82 -12.34 -31.33
CA ARG A 265 20.36 -11.33 -30.40
C ARG A 265 19.83 -11.44 -29.00
N LEU A 266 18.51 -11.41 -28.81
CA LEU A 266 17.95 -11.41 -27.47
C LEU A 266 18.08 -12.76 -26.77
N GLU A 267 17.86 -13.87 -27.45
CA GLU A 267 18.14 -15.21 -26.90
C GLU A 267 19.63 -15.38 -26.56
N THR A 268 20.50 -14.84 -27.40
CA THR A 268 21.95 -14.86 -27.17
C THR A 268 22.28 -14.06 -25.91
N LEU A 269 21.78 -12.81 -25.79
CA LEU A 269 21.97 -12.00 -24.60
C LEU A 269 21.45 -12.69 -23.35
N PHE A 270 20.20 -13.16 -23.37
CA PHE A 270 19.55 -13.70 -22.19
C PHE A 270 20.15 -15.03 -21.74
N PHE A 271 20.26 -16.00 -22.65
CA PHE A 271 20.56 -17.38 -22.30
C PHE A 271 22.04 -17.76 -22.43
N ARG A 272 22.80 -17.06 -23.29
CA ARG A 272 24.18 -17.42 -23.61
C ARG A 272 25.22 -16.43 -23.12
N VAL A 273 24.78 -15.22 -22.72
CA VAL A 273 25.66 -14.20 -22.17
C VAL A 273 25.34 -13.95 -20.70
N LEU A 274 24.14 -13.48 -20.38
CA LEU A 274 23.76 -13.14 -19.00
C LEU A 274 23.57 -14.37 -18.10
N ASN A 275 23.21 -15.52 -18.67
CA ASN A 275 23.04 -16.79 -17.95
C ASN A 275 24.18 -17.81 -18.17
N CYS A 276 25.29 -17.40 -18.77
CA CYS A 276 26.43 -18.30 -19.01
C CYS A 276 27.71 -17.70 -18.41
N PRO A 277 28.44 -18.44 -17.54
CA PRO A 277 29.76 -18.05 -17.06
C PRO A 277 30.70 -17.68 -18.21
N ARG A 278 31.56 -16.68 -17.99
CA ARG A 278 32.47 -16.19 -19.06
C ARG A 278 33.38 -17.25 -19.63
N GLU A 279 33.87 -18.16 -18.77
CA GLU A 279 34.75 -19.28 -19.15
C GLU A 279 34.03 -20.34 -19.99
N ASP A 280 32.72 -20.41 -19.95
CA ASP A 280 31.92 -21.40 -20.69
C ASP A 280 31.30 -20.79 -21.97
N ARG A 281 31.50 -19.49 -22.25
CA ARG A 281 30.92 -18.83 -23.41
C ARG A 281 31.66 -19.19 -24.68
N VAL A 282 30.89 -19.56 -25.68
CA VAL A 282 31.38 -19.81 -27.07
C VAL A 282 31.41 -18.52 -27.89
N LEU A 283 30.97 -17.42 -27.34
CA LEU A 283 30.81 -16.11 -27.98
C LEU A 283 31.93 -15.13 -27.61
N GLU A 284 32.14 -14.13 -28.46
CA GLU A 284 33.19 -13.12 -28.30
C GLU A 284 32.87 -12.11 -27.18
N ASP A 285 31.61 -11.99 -26.73
CA ASP A 285 31.22 -11.06 -25.64
C ASP A 285 31.71 -11.56 -24.28
N LEU A 286 32.87 -11.14 -23.90
CA LEU A 286 33.48 -11.33 -22.59
C LEU A 286 33.37 -10.08 -21.68
N SER A 287 32.85 -8.95 -22.23
CA SER A 287 32.71 -7.68 -21.53
C SER A 287 31.44 -7.68 -20.65
N THR A 288 30.33 -8.17 -21.18
CA THR A 288 29.05 -8.26 -20.42
C THR A 288 29.16 -9.26 -19.26
N PRO A 289 28.76 -8.92 -18.02
CA PRO A 289 28.89 -9.79 -16.87
C PRO A 289 27.97 -11.02 -16.94
N PHE A 290 28.32 -12.09 -16.23
CA PHE A 290 27.43 -13.19 -15.90
C PHE A 290 26.57 -12.80 -14.69
N LEU A 291 25.26 -12.75 -14.85
CA LEU A 291 24.35 -12.34 -13.77
C LEU A 291 23.70 -13.51 -13.03
N ASN A 292 23.59 -14.68 -13.65
CA ASN A 292 23.06 -15.93 -13.02
C ASN A 292 21.69 -15.78 -12.32
N GLY A 293 20.82 -14.91 -12.78
CA GLY A 293 19.49 -14.80 -12.18
C GLY A 293 18.53 -15.84 -12.79
N GLY A 294 17.60 -16.43 -12.02
CA GLY A 294 16.52 -17.26 -12.54
C GLY A 294 15.70 -16.58 -13.67
N LEU A 295 15.79 -15.24 -13.76
CA LEU A 295 15.20 -14.44 -14.82
C LEU A 295 15.70 -14.84 -16.22
N PHE A 296 16.97 -15.24 -16.35
CA PHE A 296 17.63 -15.56 -17.62
C PHE A 296 17.74 -17.05 -17.88
N GLU A 297 17.10 -17.90 -17.06
CA GLU A 297 17.01 -19.34 -17.38
C GLU A 297 16.08 -19.55 -18.58
N GLU A 298 16.55 -20.33 -19.56
CA GLU A 298 15.75 -20.74 -20.73
C GLU A 298 14.62 -21.67 -20.28
N ARG A 299 13.40 -21.43 -20.73
CA ARG A 299 12.21 -22.21 -20.37
C ARG A 299 11.42 -22.61 -21.62
N PRO A 300 10.62 -23.67 -21.55
CA PRO A 300 9.80 -24.11 -22.70
C PRO A 300 8.90 -22.98 -23.25
N GLU A 301 8.37 -22.16 -22.36
CA GLU A 301 7.48 -21.03 -22.71
C GLU A 301 8.21 -19.80 -23.28
N ASP A 302 9.52 -19.83 -23.38
CA ASP A 302 10.28 -18.76 -24.05
C ASP A 302 10.31 -18.95 -25.57
N PHE A 303 9.79 -20.08 -26.06
CA PHE A 303 9.77 -20.44 -27.49
C PHE A 303 11.15 -20.32 -28.18
N ALA A 304 12.22 -20.55 -27.41
CA ALA A 304 13.59 -20.44 -27.93
C ALA A 304 13.80 -21.32 -29.14
N ARG A 305 14.40 -20.72 -30.17
CA ARG A 305 14.65 -21.39 -31.47
C ARG A 305 13.37 -21.91 -32.18
N ASN A 306 12.20 -21.41 -31.80
CA ASN A 306 10.94 -21.75 -32.47
C ASN A 306 10.77 -20.86 -33.70
N SER A 307 11.07 -21.38 -34.90
CA SER A 307 10.97 -20.63 -36.18
C SER A 307 9.54 -20.15 -36.53
N LYS A 308 8.52 -20.57 -35.77
CA LYS A 308 7.14 -20.08 -35.94
C LYS A 308 6.84 -18.86 -35.09
N LEU A 309 7.71 -18.49 -34.14
CA LEU A 309 7.51 -17.31 -33.32
C LEU A 309 7.63 -16.05 -34.15
N THR A 310 6.59 -15.24 -34.16
CA THR A 310 6.52 -13.95 -34.87
C THR A 310 6.14 -12.83 -33.93
N PHE A 311 6.52 -11.61 -34.29
CA PHE A 311 6.26 -10.38 -33.53
C PHE A 311 5.47 -9.37 -34.39
N PRO A 312 4.79 -8.38 -33.77
CA PRO A 312 4.28 -7.23 -34.50
C PRO A 312 5.40 -6.52 -35.27
N ALA A 313 5.13 -5.93 -36.41
CA ALA A 313 6.15 -5.25 -37.22
C ALA A 313 6.85 -4.12 -36.45
N ASN A 314 8.16 -4.07 -36.52
CA ASN A 314 9.04 -3.11 -35.82
C ASN A 314 8.84 -3.07 -34.28
N TYR A 315 8.45 -4.18 -33.69
CA TYR A 315 8.09 -4.27 -32.27
C TYR A 315 9.23 -3.82 -31.34
N PHE A 316 10.43 -4.34 -31.59
CA PHE A 316 11.60 -4.04 -30.74
C PHE A 316 12.12 -2.62 -30.95
N ASP A 317 12.20 -2.12 -32.17
CA ASP A 317 12.62 -0.75 -32.45
C ASP A 317 11.69 0.26 -31.77
N ASP A 318 10.38 0.07 -31.93
CA ASP A 318 9.37 0.92 -31.31
C ASP A 318 9.47 0.85 -29.78
N PHE A 319 9.79 -0.33 -29.24
CA PHE A 319 9.96 -0.48 -27.80
C PHE A 319 11.25 0.20 -27.29
N TYR A 320 12.37 0.07 -28.00
CA TYR A 320 13.62 0.72 -27.60
C TYR A 320 13.57 2.23 -27.77
N ASP A 321 12.99 2.72 -28.84
CA ASP A 321 12.74 4.15 -29.04
C ASP A 321 11.90 4.71 -27.89
N PHE A 322 10.83 3.99 -27.49
CA PHE A 322 10.00 4.35 -26.35
C PHE A 322 10.81 4.36 -25.02
N LEU A 323 11.53 3.29 -24.71
CA LEU A 323 12.38 3.24 -23.50
C LEU A 323 13.42 4.37 -23.50
N GLY A 324 13.97 4.70 -24.65
CA GLY A 324 14.94 5.80 -24.84
C GLY A 324 14.38 7.20 -24.56
N THR A 325 13.04 7.36 -24.53
CA THR A 325 12.40 8.64 -24.19
C THR A 325 12.30 8.91 -22.68
N TYR A 326 12.70 7.97 -21.83
CA TYR A 326 12.65 8.11 -20.38
C TYR A 326 14.04 8.02 -19.75
N ASN A 327 14.20 8.73 -18.63
CA ASN A 327 15.34 8.53 -17.75
C ASN A 327 15.11 7.28 -16.90
N PHE A 328 16.16 6.49 -16.70
CA PHE A 328 16.16 5.31 -15.84
C PHE A 328 17.17 5.47 -14.73
N THR A 329 16.78 5.06 -13.52
CA THR A 329 17.70 4.98 -12.38
C THR A 329 17.63 3.59 -11.78
N THR A 330 18.77 3.10 -11.32
CA THR A 330 18.84 1.84 -10.59
C THR A 330 18.56 2.01 -9.10
N ASP A 331 18.56 3.26 -8.62
CA ASP A 331 18.32 3.59 -7.23
C ASP A 331 16.81 3.67 -6.96
N GLU A 332 16.32 2.91 -5.99
CA GLU A 332 14.94 3.10 -5.52
C GLU A 332 14.85 4.40 -4.73
N SER A 333 13.88 5.24 -5.09
CA SER A 333 13.65 6.50 -4.40
C SER A 333 13.15 6.25 -2.97
N THR A 334 13.43 7.19 -2.08
CA THR A 334 12.94 7.19 -0.69
C THR A 334 12.01 8.38 -0.47
N SER A 335 11.34 8.46 0.67
CA SER A 335 10.53 9.62 1.05
C SER A 335 11.33 10.93 1.11
N GLN A 336 12.65 10.84 1.34
CA GLN A 336 13.54 11.98 1.46
C GLN A 336 14.38 12.26 0.19
N PHE A 337 14.51 11.28 -0.68
CA PHE A 337 15.31 11.40 -1.91
C PHE A 337 14.59 10.74 -3.07
N GLN A 338 14.37 11.50 -4.15
CA GLN A 338 13.70 11.03 -5.35
C GLN A 338 14.46 11.47 -6.59
N GLN A 339 14.88 10.51 -7.39
CA GLN A 339 15.37 10.79 -8.75
C GLN A 339 14.17 10.81 -9.71
N VAL A 340 14.09 11.85 -10.55
CA VAL A 340 13.02 11.97 -11.55
C VAL A 340 13.38 11.09 -12.75
N ALA A 341 13.17 9.79 -12.57
CA ALA A 341 13.51 8.73 -13.50
C ALA A 341 12.64 7.50 -13.21
N ILE A 342 12.55 6.59 -14.17
CA ILE A 342 11.96 5.27 -13.96
C ILE A 342 12.89 4.48 -13.03
N ASP A 343 12.39 4.06 -11.88
CA ASP A 343 13.12 3.28 -10.89
C ASP A 343 12.60 1.83 -10.80
N PRO A 344 13.29 0.92 -10.11
CA PRO A 344 12.86 -0.47 -9.97
C PRO A 344 11.49 -0.65 -9.32
N GLU A 345 11.06 0.25 -8.44
CA GLU A 345 9.73 0.21 -7.83
C GLU A 345 8.63 0.40 -8.87
N MET A 346 8.89 1.27 -9.84
CA MET A 346 7.97 1.53 -10.94
C MET A 346 7.63 0.27 -11.72
N LEU A 347 8.61 -0.63 -11.91
CA LEU A 347 8.37 -1.93 -12.54
C LEU A 347 7.33 -2.74 -11.77
N GLY A 348 7.42 -2.76 -10.45
CA GLY A 348 6.41 -3.40 -9.59
C GLY A 348 5.00 -2.89 -9.89
N ARG A 349 4.82 -1.57 -9.90
CA ARG A 349 3.53 -0.92 -10.21
C ARG A 349 3.00 -1.23 -11.61
N ILE A 350 3.89 -1.22 -12.61
CA ILE A 350 3.53 -1.50 -13.99
C ILE A 350 3.02 -2.93 -14.15
N PHE A 351 3.76 -3.89 -13.65
CA PHE A 351 3.40 -5.31 -13.80
C PHE A 351 2.18 -5.70 -12.95
N GLU A 352 2.00 -5.14 -11.76
CA GLU A 352 0.74 -5.31 -11.00
C GLU A 352 -0.47 -4.77 -11.77
N ASN A 353 -0.32 -3.62 -12.43
CA ASN A 353 -1.38 -3.05 -13.23
C ASN A 353 -1.65 -3.87 -14.50
N LEU A 354 -0.59 -4.36 -15.20
CA LEU A 354 -0.73 -5.23 -16.37
C LEU A 354 -1.46 -6.53 -16.03
N LEU A 355 -1.15 -7.14 -14.88
CA LEU A 355 -1.85 -8.33 -14.40
C LEU A 355 -3.35 -8.08 -14.16
N ALA A 356 -3.72 -6.89 -13.74
CA ALA A 356 -5.12 -6.54 -13.54
C ALA A 356 -5.90 -6.34 -14.84
N GLU A 357 -5.22 -5.91 -15.94
CA GLU A 357 -5.84 -5.73 -17.25
C GLU A 357 -6.08 -7.05 -18.02
N ILE A 358 -5.26 -8.09 -17.73
CA ILE A 358 -5.32 -9.38 -18.44
C ILE A 358 -6.58 -10.18 -18.09
N VAL A 359 -7.16 -9.99 -16.91
CA VAL A 359 -8.35 -10.72 -16.47
C VAL A 359 -9.61 -10.04 -17.00
N GLU A 360 -9.99 -10.44 -18.22
CA GLU A 360 -11.25 -10.15 -18.95
C GLU A 360 -11.80 -8.72 -18.87
N ASP A 361 -12.07 -8.12 -20.02
CA ASP A 361 -12.90 -6.94 -20.40
C ASP A 361 -13.32 -5.86 -19.37
N THR A 362 -12.94 -6.03 -18.08
CA THR A 362 -13.30 -5.12 -16.98
C THR A 362 -12.16 -4.97 -15.96
N GLY A 363 -11.00 -4.43 -16.37
CA GLY A 363 -9.79 -4.32 -15.55
C GLY A 363 -10.02 -3.75 -14.12
N GLU A 364 -10.92 -2.79 -13.97
CA GLU A 364 -11.28 -2.23 -12.66
C GLU A 364 -12.11 -3.20 -11.78
N GLN A 365 -12.97 -4.01 -12.41
CA GLN A 365 -13.74 -5.04 -11.69
C GLN A 365 -12.85 -6.22 -11.28
N ALA A 366 -11.85 -6.59 -12.09
CA ALA A 366 -10.90 -7.65 -11.75
C ALA A 366 -9.95 -7.24 -10.60
N ARG A 367 -9.49 -5.99 -10.55
CA ARG A 367 -8.74 -5.43 -9.41
C ARG A 367 -9.56 -5.49 -8.13
N ARG A 368 -10.82 -5.05 -8.17
CA ARG A 368 -11.74 -5.13 -7.02
C ARG A 368 -12.02 -6.58 -6.60
N ALA A 369 -12.06 -7.51 -7.55
CA ALA A 369 -12.28 -8.93 -7.27
C ALA A 369 -11.06 -9.58 -6.59
N LYS A 370 -9.83 -9.22 -6.96
CA LYS A 370 -8.59 -9.70 -6.33
C LYS A 370 -8.23 -8.93 -5.06
N GLY A 371 -8.75 -7.71 -4.86
CA GLY A 371 -8.49 -6.89 -3.67
C GLY A 371 -7.03 -6.45 -3.51
N ALA A 372 -6.25 -6.49 -4.59
CA ALA A 372 -4.85 -6.10 -4.58
C ALA A 372 -4.69 -4.59 -4.85
N PHE A 373 -3.92 -3.91 -3.99
CA PHE A 373 -3.66 -2.47 -4.06
C PHE A 373 -2.18 -2.20 -3.81
N TYR A 374 -1.57 -1.43 -4.70
CA TYR A 374 -0.19 -1.00 -4.52
C TYR A 374 -0.04 -0.06 -3.32
N THR A 375 0.91 -0.35 -2.42
CA THR A 375 1.12 0.45 -1.20
C THR A 375 2.04 1.64 -1.50
N PRO A 376 1.61 2.90 -1.24
CA PRO A 376 2.45 4.09 -1.39
C PRO A 376 3.73 4.02 -0.55
N ARG A 377 4.80 4.67 -1.04
CA ARG A 377 6.13 4.66 -0.39
C ARG A 377 6.11 5.17 1.05
N GLU A 378 5.40 6.24 1.28
CA GLU A 378 5.28 6.87 2.60
C GLU A 378 4.70 5.88 3.62
N ILE A 379 3.72 5.09 3.19
CA ILE A 379 3.10 4.03 4.00
C ILE A 379 4.08 2.88 4.23
N VAL A 380 4.80 2.44 3.19
CA VAL A 380 5.82 1.38 3.30
C VAL A 380 6.92 1.80 4.28
N ASP A 381 7.46 3.01 4.12
CA ASP A 381 8.51 3.57 4.98
C ASP A 381 8.05 3.65 6.44
N PHE A 382 6.86 4.18 6.69
CA PHE A 382 6.27 4.27 8.02
C PHE A 382 6.09 2.88 8.66
N MET A 383 5.46 1.94 7.94
CA MET A 383 5.19 0.60 8.47
C MET A 383 6.47 -0.19 8.75
N CYS A 384 7.49 -0.06 7.91
CA CYS A 384 8.79 -0.69 8.13
C CYS A 384 9.49 -0.11 9.37
N LYS A 385 9.45 1.22 9.56
CA LYS A 385 10.01 1.89 10.75
C LYS A 385 9.31 1.45 12.03
N GLU A 386 7.98 1.47 12.05
CA GLU A 386 7.19 1.02 13.20
C GLU A 386 7.48 -0.45 13.56
N ALA A 387 7.59 -1.32 12.54
CA ALA A 387 7.89 -2.73 12.74
C ALA A 387 9.29 -2.96 13.31
N LEU A 388 10.30 -2.31 12.74
CA LEU A 388 11.68 -2.42 13.21
C LEU A 388 11.85 -1.83 14.61
N LEU A 389 11.24 -0.69 14.87
CA LEU A 389 11.25 -0.05 16.19
C LEU A 389 10.58 -0.95 17.24
N GLY A 390 9.41 -1.52 16.91
CA GLY A 390 8.72 -2.47 17.77
C GLY A 390 9.55 -3.71 18.08
N TYR A 391 10.21 -4.29 17.07
CA TYR A 391 11.09 -5.44 17.23
C TYR A 391 12.32 -5.13 18.12
N LEU A 392 13.01 -4.02 17.85
CA LEU A 392 14.20 -3.64 18.61
C LEU A 392 13.86 -3.33 20.08
N LYS A 393 12.74 -2.64 20.34
CA LYS A 393 12.26 -2.39 21.71
C LYS A 393 12.00 -3.69 22.50
N GLN A 394 11.53 -4.74 21.83
CA GLN A 394 11.24 -6.05 22.45
C GLN A 394 12.52 -6.88 22.73
N ASN A 395 13.53 -6.73 21.90
CA ASN A 395 14.70 -7.61 21.90
C ASN A 395 15.95 -7.00 22.56
N LEU A 396 15.97 -5.66 22.74
CA LEU A 396 17.07 -4.99 23.42
C LEU A 396 16.78 -4.78 24.91
N PRO A 397 17.81 -4.74 25.78
CA PRO A 397 17.65 -4.45 27.19
C PRO A 397 16.96 -3.10 27.42
N PHE A 398 16.14 -3.03 28.47
CA PHE A 398 15.45 -1.79 28.84
C PHE A 398 16.43 -0.78 29.46
N ASP A 399 16.39 0.45 28.94
CA ASP A 399 17.07 1.63 29.45
C ASP A 399 16.15 2.84 29.29
N ALA A 400 16.21 3.79 30.23
CA ALA A 400 15.34 4.97 30.22
C ALA A 400 15.40 5.81 28.92
N ASN A 401 16.55 5.81 28.22
CA ASN A 401 16.79 6.54 26.98
C ASN A 401 16.69 5.66 25.72
N ARG A 402 16.49 4.34 25.87
CA ARG A 402 16.52 3.38 24.78
C ARG A 402 15.55 3.74 23.66
N ASP A 403 14.29 4.00 24.01
CA ASP A 403 13.24 4.23 23.03
C ASP A 403 13.49 5.51 22.22
N GLN A 404 13.94 6.58 22.87
CA GLN A 404 14.33 7.81 22.21
C GLN A 404 15.51 7.60 21.25
N ARG A 405 16.54 6.87 21.69
CA ARG A 405 17.71 6.57 20.87
C ARG A 405 17.37 5.69 19.68
N LEU A 406 16.53 4.66 19.86
CA LEU A 406 16.08 3.81 18.77
C LEU A 406 15.26 4.60 17.75
N SER A 407 14.37 5.51 18.18
CA SER A 407 13.66 6.40 17.27
C SER A 407 14.63 7.30 16.49
N GLN A 408 15.62 7.89 17.17
CA GLN A 408 16.69 8.64 16.51
C GLN A 408 17.47 7.80 15.49
N LEU A 409 17.85 6.56 15.84
CA LEU A 409 18.57 5.65 14.94
C LEU A 409 17.77 5.33 13.67
N ILE A 410 16.47 5.15 13.80
CA ILE A 410 15.59 4.74 12.70
C ILE A 410 15.10 5.96 11.89
N GLU A 411 14.70 7.04 12.56
CA GLU A 411 14.05 8.21 11.98
C GLU A 411 14.96 9.43 11.89
N GLY A 412 16.02 9.49 12.69
CA GLY A 412 16.91 10.64 12.82
C GLY A 412 17.56 11.05 11.50
N ARG A 413 17.97 12.29 11.43
CA ARG A 413 18.75 12.85 10.31
C ARG A 413 20.22 12.41 10.42
N GLU A 414 20.94 12.42 9.31
CA GLU A 414 22.38 12.08 9.34
C GLU A 414 23.19 13.03 10.23
N SER A 415 22.81 14.31 10.28
CA SER A 415 23.38 15.28 11.20
C SER A 415 23.31 14.85 12.66
N ASP A 416 22.35 14.04 13.03
CA ASP A 416 22.18 13.55 14.40
C ASP A 416 23.24 12.50 14.79
N PHE A 417 23.90 11.90 13.78
CA PHE A 417 24.91 10.83 13.92
C PHE A 417 26.34 11.28 13.64
N GLN A 418 26.53 12.51 13.15
CA GLN A 418 27.87 13.09 12.89
C GLN A 418 28.14 14.27 13.81
N ASP A 419 29.38 14.43 14.25
CA ASP A 419 29.82 15.62 14.95
C ASP A 419 30.09 16.77 13.95
N GLN A 420 30.45 17.97 14.46
CA GLN A 420 30.73 19.15 13.64
C GLN A 420 31.90 18.95 12.66
N ASP A 421 32.78 17.97 12.92
CA ASP A 421 33.89 17.58 12.06
C ASP A 421 33.56 16.42 11.11
N HIS A 422 32.27 16.06 10.97
CA HIS A 422 31.75 14.93 10.19
C HIS A 422 32.24 13.54 10.62
N ASN A 423 32.66 13.40 11.87
CA ASN A 423 32.94 12.10 12.44
C ASN A 423 31.68 11.51 13.06
N TRP A 424 31.52 10.18 12.96
CA TRP A 424 30.39 9.49 13.57
C TRP A 424 30.37 9.64 15.08
N ARG A 425 29.26 10.09 15.63
CA ARG A 425 29.05 10.19 17.08
C ARG A 425 29.19 8.85 17.76
N ARG A 426 29.85 8.82 18.90
CA ARG A 426 30.11 7.61 19.69
C ARG A 426 28.98 7.22 20.61
N ASP A 427 27.90 7.95 20.65
CA ASP A 427 26.77 7.79 21.58
C ASP A 427 26.06 6.44 21.45
N TRP A 428 26.17 5.78 20.29
CA TRP A 428 25.61 4.46 19.99
C TRP A 428 26.51 3.29 20.42
N LYS A 429 27.74 3.56 20.85
CA LYS A 429 28.72 2.53 21.16
C LYS A 429 28.23 1.52 22.20
N PRO A 430 27.48 1.89 23.27
CA PRO A 430 26.98 0.92 24.24
C PRO A 430 25.94 -0.07 23.70
N TYR A 431 25.21 0.28 22.63
CA TYR A 431 24.11 -0.51 22.09
C TYR A 431 24.43 -1.13 20.74
N LYS A 432 25.56 -0.76 20.14
CA LYS A 432 25.91 -1.12 18.76
C LYS A 432 25.92 -2.63 18.56
N GLU A 433 26.60 -3.36 19.44
CA GLU A 433 26.77 -4.81 19.31
C GLU A 433 25.44 -5.54 19.48
N ASP A 434 24.63 -5.13 20.45
CA ASP A 434 23.30 -5.71 20.69
C ASP A 434 22.35 -5.45 19.52
N ILE A 435 22.38 -4.22 18.95
CA ILE A 435 21.55 -3.88 17.80
C ILE A 435 21.99 -4.70 16.56
N LEU A 436 23.30 -4.77 16.29
CA LEU A 436 23.81 -5.55 15.15
C LEU A 436 23.45 -7.03 15.28
N ALA A 437 23.58 -7.61 16.48
CA ALA A 437 23.19 -9.00 16.76
C ALA A 437 21.67 -9.20 16.55
N ALA A 438 20.84 -8.25 16.98
CA ALA A 438 19.40 -8.29 16.76
C ALA A 438 19.07 -8.21 15.27
N LEU A 439 19.75 -7.33 14.50
CA LEU A 439 19.53 -7.21 13.06
C LEU A 439 20.00 -8.46 12.29
N ASP A 440 21.11 -9.06 12.66
CA ASP A 440 21.62 -10.28 12.03
C ASP A 440 20.69 -11.50 12.24
N SER A 441 20.02 -11.57 13.38
CA SER A 441 19.08 -12.63 13.71
C SER A 441 17.66 -12.39 13.20
N LEU A 442 17.33 -11.16 12.82
CA LEU A 442 15.99 -10.75 12.36
C LEU A 442 15.47 -11.63 11.22
N ARG A 443 14.21 -12.06 11.33
CA ARG A 443 13.46 -12.74 10.28
C ARG A 443 12.19 -11.95 9.98
N PHE A 444 12.13 -11.42 8.77
CA PHE A 444 11.02 -10.63 8.24
C PHE A 444 10.24 -11.43 7.20
N ILE A 445 8.91 -11.37 7.24
CA ILE A 445 8.07 -11.93 6.19
C ILE A 445 6.94 -10.98 5.79
N ASP A 446 6.67 -10.95 4.49
CA ASP A 446 5.41 -10.44 3.92
C ASP A 446 4.64 -11.61 3.31
N PRO A 447 3.52 -12.06 3.93
CA PRO A 447 2.73 -13.19 3.45
C PRO A 447 1.79 -12.85 2.28
N ALA A 448 1.80 -11.62 1.77
CA ALA A 448 1.06 -11.14 0.59
C ALA A 448 1.91 -10.08 -0.14
N CYS A 449 3.15 -10.45 -0.50
CA CYS A 449 4.20 -9.50 -0.83
C CYS A 449 3.99 -8.72 -2.14
N GLY A 450 3.07 -9.16 -3.01
CA GLY A 450 2.88 -8.51 -4.31
C GLY A 450 4.20 -8.37 -5.05
N SER A 451 4.46 -7.18 -5.56
CA SER A 451 5.73 -6.82 -6.24
C SER A 451 6.90 -6.52 -5.29
N GLY A 452 6.80 -6.86 -4.00
CA GLY A 452 7.89 -6.75 -3.03
C GLY A 452 8.08 -5.37 -2.39
N ALA A 453 7.04 -4.58 -2.27
CA ALA A 453 7.14 -3.22 -1.71
C ALA A 453 7.71 -3.22 -0.27
N PHE A 454 7.14 -4.01 0.64
CA PHE A 454 7.62 -4.10 2.02
C PHE A 454 8.98 -4.78 2.16
N PRO A 455 9.29 -5.92 1.49
CA PRO A 455 10.64 -6.47 1.49
C PRO A 455 11.71 -5.48 1.05
N MET A 456 11.46 -4.70 -0.02
CA MET A 456 12.42 -3.70 -0.49
C MET A 456 12.49 -2.50 0.46
N GLY A 457 11.37 -2.03 1.00
CA GLY A 457 11.36 -0.98 2.03
C GLY A 457 12.14 -1.39 3.28
N MET A 458 11.99 -2.62 3.74
CA MET A 458 12.76 -3.17 4.87
C MET A 458 14.25 -3.31 4.52
N LEU A 459 14.60 -3.75 3.30
CA LEU A 459 15.97 -3.79 2.81
C LEU A 459 16.65 -2.42 2.94
N GLN A 460 16.00 -1.37 2.44
CA GLN A 460 16.54 -0.01 2.48
C GLN A 460 16.67 0.52 3.92
N LEU A 461 15.69 0.22 4.76
CA LEU A 461 15.73 0.65 6.16
C LEU A 461 16.86 -0.04 6.93
N LEU A 462 17.00 -1.37 6.82
CA LEU A 462 18.07 -2.12 7.45
C LEU A 462 19.43 -1.65 6.97
N LEU A 463 19.58 -1.42 5.67
CA LEU A 463 20.80 -0.90 5.08
C LEU A 463 21.20 0.45 5.70
N LYS A 464 20.24 1.37 5.81
CA LYS A 464 20.43 2.69 6.44
C LYS A 464 20.86 2.57 7.89
N VAL A 465 20.26 1.64 8.64
CA VAL A 465 20.64 1.40 10.03
C VAL A 465 22.04 0.82 10.15
N TYR A 466 22.40 -0.17 9.32
CA TYR A 466 23.76 -0.71 9.27
C TYR A 466 24.79 0.38 8.95
N GLU A 467 24.53 1.23 7.96
CA GLU A 467 25.42 2.33 7.58
C GLU A 467 25.64 3.34 8.73
N ARG A 468 24.57 3.63 9.50
CA ARG A 468 24.64 4.49 10.69
C ARG A 468 25.46 3.90 11.82
N LEU A 469 25.42 2.58 11.96
CA LEU A 469 26.17 1.86 13.00
C LEU A 469 27.62 1.55 12.59
N GLU A 470 27.88 1.36 11.28
CA GLU A 470 29.18 0.96 10.75
C GLU A 470 29.67 1.90 9.65
N PRO A 471 30.54 2.89 10.00
CA PRO A 471 31.04 3.87 9.03
C PRO A 471 31.86 3.26 7.86
N ARG A 472 32.44 2.07 8.07
CA ARG A 472 33.16 1.31 7.02
C ARG A 472 32.29 0.14 6.56
N PHE A 473 31.30 0.46 5.77
CA PHE A 473 30.23 -0.40 5.37
C PHE A 473 30.34 -0.71 3.88
N ASP A 474 30.17 -1.99 3.52
CA ASP A 474 30.10 -2.47 2.14
C ASP A 474 28.63 -2.69 1.79
N SER A 475 28.05 -1.78 1.01
CA SER A 475 26.63 -1.78 0.64
C SER A 475 26.20 -3.08 -0.05
N TYR A 476 27.00 -3.56 -1.03
CA TYR A 476 26.69 -4.80 -1.74
C TYR A 476 26.63 -6.01 -0.80
N LYS A 477 27.66 -6.20 0.02
CA LYS A 477 27.72 -7.33 0.96
C LYS A 477 26.62 -7.27 1.99
N SER A 478 26.30 -6.09 2.52
CA SER A 478 25.24 -5.91 3.48
C SER A 478 23.87 -6.17 2.87
N LYS A 479 23.59 -5.67 1.64
CA LYS A 479 22.35 -6.00 0.93
C LYS A 479 22.22 -7.51 0.68
N LEU A 480 23.29 -8.15 0.22
CA LEU A 480 23.30 -9.59 -0.01
C LEU A 480 22.99 -10.35 1.27
N GLN A 481 23.61 -9.99 2.39
CA GLN A 481 23.37 -10.60 3.70
C GLN A 481 21.93 -10.40 4.17
N ILE A 482 21.39 -9.18 4.03
CA ILE A 482 20.00 -8.87 4.40
C ILE A 482 19.03 -9.70 3.57
N ILE A 483 19.21 -9.79 2.25
CA ILE A 483 18.35 -10.59 1.36
C ILE A 483 18.44 -12.08 1.74
N GLU A 484 19.67 -12.57 2.01
CA GLU A 484 19.91 -13.96 2.35
C GLU A 484 19.31 -14.37 3.70
N LYS A 485 19.49 -13.54 4.73
CA LYS A 485 19.16 -13.93 6.11
C LYS A 485 17.82 -13.42 6.58
N ASN A 486 17.46 -12.19 6.19
CA ASN A 486 16.38 -11.46 6.85
C ASN A 486 15.07 -11.47 6.08
N LEU A 487 15.07 -11.46 4.73
CA LEU A 487 13.88 -11.17 3.93
C LEU A 487 13.22 -12.41 3.35
N PHE A 488 11.88 -12.50 3.52
CA PHE A 488 11.04 -13.55 2.96
C PHE A 488 9.72 -12.95 2.45
N GLY A 489 9.21 -13.47 1.34
CA GLY A 489 7.94 -13.03 0.76
C GLY A 489 7.14 -14.19 0.18
N VAL A 490 5.82 -14.11 0.30
CA VAL A 490 4.89 -15.08 -0.30
C VAL A 490 3.83 -14.31 -1.06
N ASP A 491 3.51 -14.76 -2.26
CA ASP A 491 2.33 -14.29 -2.99
C ASP A 491 1.68 -15.43 -3.77
N ILE A 492 0.40 -15.34 -4.03
CA ILE A 492 -0.33 -16.33 -4.81
C ILE A 492 -0.14 -16.14 -6.32
N GLU A 493 0.30 -14.95 -6.72
CA GLU A 493 0.45 -14.55 -8.11
C GLU A 493 1.90 -14.75 -8.58
N PRO A 494 2.17 -15.68 -9.53
CA PRO A 494 3.54 -15.98 -9.95
C PRO A 494 4.31 -14.76 -10.45
N MET A 495 3.64 -13.88 -11.18
CA MET A 495 4.26 -12.67 -11.73
C MET A 495 4.71 -11.71 -10.63
N ALA A 496 3.91 -11.52 -9.58
CA ALA A 496 4.25 -10.68 -8.45
C ALA A 496 5.55 -11.15 -7.77
N VAL A 497 5.69 -12.46 -7.59
CA VAL A 497 6.90 -13.09 -7.04
C VAL A 497 8.12 -12.86 -7.94
N GLU A 498 7.97 -13.01 -9.25
CA GLU A 498 9.07 -12.76 -10.21
C GLU A 498 9.53 -11.29 -10.17
N ILE A 499 8.61 -10.34 -10.04
CA ILE A 499 8.93 -8.92 -9.92
C ILE A 499 9.66 -8.63 -8.60
N SER A 500 9.22 -9.25 -7.49
CA SER A 500 9.91 -9.13 -6.21
C SER A 500 11.36 -9.60 -6.29
N ARG A 501 11.60 -10.73 -6.97
CA ARG A 501 12.95 -11.23 -7.25
C ARG A 501 13.75 -10.25 -8.13
N LEU A 502 13.12 -9.74 -9.19
CA LEU A 502 13.72 -8.75 -10.10
C LEU A 502 14.18 -7.49 -9.36
N ARG A 503 13.34 -6.93 -8.49
CA ARG A 503 13.68 -5.75 -7.69
C ARG A 503 14.84 -6.03 -6.73
N ALA A 504 14.83 -7.18 -6.06
CA ALA A 504 15.93 -7.59 -5.19
C ALA A 504 17.26 -7.71 -5.98
N TRP A 505 17.25 -8.26 -7.19
CA TRP A 505 18.43 -8.31 -8.06
C TRP A 505 18.86 -6.91 -8.52
N LEU A 506 17.95 -6.05 -8.94
CA LEU A 506 18.27 -4.67 -9.34
C LEU A 506 18.91 -3.90 -8.18
N SER A 507 18.42 -4.08 -6.95
CA SER A 507 19.00 -3.41 -5.78
C SER A 507 20.46 -3.83 -5.51
N LEU A 508 20.83 -5.06 -5.87
CA LEU A 508 22.24 -5.54 -5.82
C LEU A 508 23.08 -5.00 -6.96
N VAL A 509 22.51 -4.94 -8.17
CA VAL A 509 23.21 -4.43 -9.36
C VAL A 509 23.67 -2.98 -9.19
N VAL A 510 22.89 -2.18 -8.44
CA VAL A 510 23.25 -0.77 -8.13
C VAL A 510 24.63 -0.64 -7.51
N ASP A 511 24.96 -1.53 -6.60
CA ASP A 511 26.19 -1.46 -5.79
C ASP A 511 27.38 -2.21 -6.44
N LEU A 512 27.14 -2.90 -7.56
CA LEU A 512 28.22 -3.53 -8.29
C LEU A 512 29.17 -2.45 -8.84
N GLY A 513 30.47 -2.68 -8.70
CA GLY A 513 31.51 -1.77 -9.22
C GLY A 513 31.39 -1.56 -10.74
N VAL A 514 31.93 -0.44 -11.23
CA VAL A 514 31.89 -0.06 -12.66
C VAL A 514 32.69 -1.04 -13.56
N ASP A 515 33.61 -1.81 -12.99
CA ASP A 515 34.37 -2.82 -13.74
C ASP A 515 33.55 -4.08 -13.96
N PRO A 516 33.06 -4.36 -15.17
CA PRO A 516 32.28 -5.57 -15.48
C PRO A 516 32.99 -6.88 -15.12
N LYS A 517 34.32 -6.88 -15.01
CA LYS A 517 35.09 -8.07 -14.64
C LYS A 517 35.02 -8.42 -13.17
N SER A 518 34.68 -7.46 -12.32
CA SER A 518 34.53 -7.65 -10.85
C SER A 518 33.10 -7.95 -10.40
N VAL A 519 32.14 -8.02 -11.32
CA VAL A 519 30.74 -8.26 -11.03
C VAL A 519 30.54 -9.66 -10.46
N THR A 520 30.04 -9.75 -9.22
CA THR A 520 29.66 -11.01 -8.60
C THR A 520 28.30 -11.44 -9.16
N PRO A 521 28.12 -12.72 -9.56
CA PRO A 521 26.83 -13.22 -10.00
C PRO A 521 25.73 -13.05 -8.95
N LEU A 522 24.50 -12.78 -9.39
CA LEU A 522 23.35 -12.57 -8.53
C LEU A 522 22.94 -13.86 -7.78
N PRO A 523 22.41 -13.76 -6.57
CA PRO A 523 21.97 -14.93 -5.79
C PRO A 523 20.72 -15.55 -6.39
N ASN A 524 20.45 -16.81 -6.04
CA ASN A 524 19.23 -17.52 -6.41
C ASN A 524 18.13 -17.23 -5.36
N LEU A 525 17.03 -16.59 -5.77
CA LEU A 525 15.98 -16.11 -4.87
C LEU A 525 14.76 -17.02 -4.77
N ASP A 526 14.81 -18.23 -5.35
CA ASP A 526 13.66 -19.16 -5.44
C ASP A 526 13.09 -19.57 -4.08
N PHE A 527 13.91 -19.58 -3.03
CA PHE A 527 13.54 -19.88 -1.65
C PHE A 527 13.43 -18.63 -0.76
N LYS A 528 13.40 -17.42 -1.35
CA LYS A 528 13.21 -16.15 -0.64
C LYS A 528 11.87 -15.52 -0.93
N PHE A 529 11.47 -15.56 -2.19
CA PHE A 529 10.16 -15.16 -2.65
C PHE A 529 9.50 -16.36 -3.32
N VAL A 530 8.42 -16.87 -2.70
CA VAL A 530 7.76 -18.11 -3.14
C VAL A 530 6.33 -17.85 -3.61
N CYS A 531 5.93 -18.61 -4.64
CA CYS A 531 4.58 -18.55 -5.17
C CYS A 531 3.70 -19.61 -4.49
N ALA A 532 2.80 -19.16 -3.59
CA ALA A 532 2.01 -20.08 -2.78
C ALA A 532 0.71 -19.42 -2.26
N ASN A 533 -0.29 -20.26 -1.97
CA ASN A 533 -1.48 -19.82 -1.25
C ASN A 533 -1.19 -19.72 0.25
N SER A 534 -0.90 -18.53 0.74
CA SER A 534 -0.50 -18.24 2.13
C SER A 534 -1.54 -18.72 3.16
N LEU A 535 -2.82 -18.74 2.82
CA LEU A 535 -3.91 -19.08 3.74
C LEU A 535 -4.20 -20.58 3.86
N VAL A 536 -3.61 -21.43 3.02
CA VAL A 536 -3.81 -22.88 3.09
C VAL A 536 -2.57 -23.51 3.70
N PRO A 537 -2.62 -24.03 4.94
CA PRO A 537 -1.47 -24.70 5.54
C PRO A 537 -1.23 -26.06 4.88
N LEU A 538 -0.03 -26.58 5.05
CA LEU A 538 0.28 -27.96 4.73
C LEU A 538 -0.47 -28.90 5.69
N ASN A 539 -1.14 -29.91 5.17
CA ASN A 539 -1.86 -30.86 6.00
C ASN A 539 -0.89 -31.62 6.94
N SER A 540 -1.33 -31.81 8.18
CA SER A 540 -0.59 -32.65 9.15
C SER A 540 -0.56 -34.10 8.71
N VAL A 541 0.42 -34.84 9.20
CA VAL A 541 0.49 -36.29 8.99
C VAL A 541 -0.60 -36.98 9.81
N ASP A 542 -1.47 -37.75 9.19
CA ASP A 542 -2.62 -38.42 9.82
C ASP A 542 -2.25 -39.52 10.87
N SER A 543 -0.99 -39.71 11.18
CA SER A 543 -0.53 -40.70 12.15
C SER A 543 0.33 -40.09 13.24
N ILE A 544 -0.09 -40.29 14.48
CA ILE A 544 0.62 -39.95 15.73
C ILE A 544 2.03 -40.61 15.81
N ALA A 545 2.38 -41.48 14.86
CA ALA A 545 3.57 -42.33 14.90
C ALA A 545 4.81 -41.76 14.19
N PHE A 546 4.67 -40.74 13.33
CA PHE A 546 5.81 -40.18 12.56
C PHE A 546 5.77 -38.66 12.63
N GLY A 547 6.54 -38.11 13.56
CA GLY A 547 6.90 -36.70 13.57
C GLY A 547 7.60 -36.27 12.27
N GLU A 548 7.74 -34.98 12.02
CA GLU A 548 8.60 -34.49 10.95
C GLU A 548 9.98 -35.15 11.07
N ASP A 549 10.52 -35.68 9.96
CA ASP A 549 11.86 -36.24 9.96
C ASP A 549 12.89 -35.09 10.10
N PRO A 550 13.53 -34.92 11.30
CA PRO A 550 14.46 -33.82 11.53
C PRO A 550 15.68 -33.91 10.59
N GLU A 551 16.03 -35.09 10.12
CA GLU A 551 17.17 -35.31 9.22
C GLU A 551 16.84 -34.80 7.82
N LEU A 552 15.63 -35.05 7.35
CA LEU A 552 15.14 -34.52 6.08
C LEU A 552 14.99 -33.01 6.11
N ALA A 553 14.45 -32.45 7.18
CA ALA A 553 14.33 -30.99 7.34
C ALA A 553 15.69 -30.29 7.30
N LEU A 554 16.68 -30.86 8.01
CA LEU A 554 18.06 -30.37 7.99
C LEU A 554 18.70 -30.50 6.60
N LYS A 555 18.48 -31.60 5.90
CA LYS A 555 18.98 -31.84 4.54
C LYS A 555 18.41 -30.79 3.56
N LEU A 556 17.11 -30.52 3.62
CA LEU A 556 16.45 -29.52 2.77
C LEU A 556 16.95 -28.11 3.10
N GLN A 557 17.19 -27.79 4.37
CA GLN A 557 17.80 -26.51 4.77
C GLN A 557 19.18 -26.33 4.16
N LEU A 558 20.05 -27.33 4.29
CA LEU A 558 21.41 -27.31 3.73
C LEU A 558 21.41 -27.17 2.20
N ILE A 559 20.45 -27.81 1.52
CA ILE A 559 20.28 -27.64 0.07
C ILE A 559 19.90 -26.19 -0.27
N ARG A 560 18.95 -25.59 0.44
CA ARG A 560 18.53 -24.19 0.23
C ARG A 560 19.68 -23.21 0.43
N GLU A 561 20.44 -23.34 1.52
CA GLU A 561 21.61 -22.49 1.80
C GLU A 561 22.68 -22.59 0.72
N LYS A 562 23.01 -23.81 0.31
CA LYS A 562 23.97 -24.05 -0.79
C LYS A 562 23.45 -23.52 -2.13
N TYR A 563 22.16 -23.68 -2.40
CA TYR A 563 21.54 -23.22 -3.63
C TYR A 563 21.57 -21.69 -3.77
N PHE A 564 21.33 -20.97 -2.70
CA PHE A 564 21.33 -19.49 -2.70
C PHE A 564 22.65 -18.93 -3.24
N SER A 565 23.78 -19.45 -2.78
CA SER A 565 25.12 -18.96 -3.14
C SER A 565 25.77 -19.66 -4.34
N THR A 566 25.13 -20.70 -4.89
CA THR A 566 25.70 -21.50 -5.99
C THR A 566 25.62 -20.76 -7.32
N GLN A 567 26.79 -20.52 -7.93
CA GLN A 567 26.95 -19.83 -9.22
C GLN A 567 27.17 -20.80 -10.39
N ASN A 568 27.67 -22.02 -10.13
CA ASN A 568 27.93 -23.01 -11.15
C ASN A 568 26.66 -23.74 -11.57
N PHE A 569 26.34 -23.71 -12.88
CA PHE A 569 25.12 -24.28 -13.45
C PHE A 569 24.98 -25.80 -13.13
N GLN A 570 26.04 -26.59 -13.29
CA GLN A 570 26.00 -28.05 -13.03
C GLN A 570 25.76 -28.35 -11.55
N LYS A 571 26.35 -27.55 -10.65
CA LYS A 571 26.11 -27.68 -9.20
C LYS A 571 24.70 -27.25 -8.84
N LYS A 572 24.20 -26.18 -9.49
CA LYS A 572 22.82 -25.71 -9.32
C LYS A 572 21.82 -26.77 -9.74
N ASP A 573 22.01 -27.37 -10.91
CA ASP A 573 21.16 -28.42 -11.43
C ASP A 573 21.18 -29.68 -10.52
N LYS A 574 22.36 -30.04 -10.05
CA LYS A 574 22.52 -31.14 -9.09
C LYS A 574 21.73 -30.87 -7.79
N LEU A 575 21.79 -29.65 -7.26
CA LEU A 575 21.03 -29.25 -6.06
C LEU A 575 19.52 -29.26 -6.31
N LYS A 576 19.06 -28.85 -7.50
CA LYS A 576 17.65 -28.98 -7.91
C LYS A 576 17.19 -30.44 -7.92
N HIS A 577 18.01 -31.34 -8.48
CA HIS A 577 17.73 -32.78 -8.51
C HIS A 577 17.74 -33.39 -7.10
N GLU A 578 18.71 -33.01 -6.25
CA GLU A 578 18.77 -33.48 -4.85
C GLU A 578 17.54 -33.00 -4.06
N TYR A 579 17.11 -31.77 -4.25
CA TYR A 579 15.90 -31.24 -3.64
C TYR A 579 14.65 -32.03 -4.08
N ALA A 580 14.46 -32.18 -5.39
CA ALA A 580 13.34 -32.94 -5.94
C ALA A 580 13.33 -34.41 -5.49
N LYS A 581 14.52 -35.06 -5.37
CA LYS A 581 14.66 -36.41 -4.85
C LYS A 581 14.26 -36.45 -3.37
N SER A 582 14.68 -35.49 -2.56
CA SER A 582 14.35 -35.46 -1.12
C SER A 582 12.85 -35.30 -0.89
N ILE A 583 12.16 -34.48 -1.70
CA ILE A 583 10.70 -34.39 -1.65
C ILE A 583 10.02 -35.70 -2.04
N LYS A 584 10.55 -36.44 -3.06
CA LYS A 584 10.02 -37.76 -3.44
C LYS A 584 10.28 -38.82 -2.37
N GLU A 585 11.39 -38.75 -1.64
CA GLU A 585 11.67 -39.60 -0.48
C GLU A 585 10.63 -39.38 0.61
N GLU A 586 10.25 -38.10 0.90
CA GLU A 586 9.16 -37.78 1.82
C GLU A 586 7.81 -38.37 1.35
N GLU A 587 7.50 -38.22 0.07
CA GLU A 587 6.31 -38.83 -0.54
C GLU A 587 6.28 -40.36 -0.37
N SER A 588 7.42 -41.04 -0.56
CA SER A 588 7.54 -42.50 -0.44
C SER A 588 7.35 -42.98 1.01
N LEU A 589 7.76 -42.18 1.99
CA LEU A 589 7.64 -42.51 3.41
C LEU A 589 6.18 -42.39 3.91
N PHE A 590 5.42 -41.43 3.40
CA PHE A 590 4.06 -41.12 3.88
C PHE A 590 2.93 -41.68 2.98
N GLY A 591 3.25 -42.27 1.83
CA GLY A 591 2.27 -42.83 0.86
C GLY A 591 1.46 -41.76 0.12
N GLU A 592 0.37 -42.14 -0.57
CA GLU A 592 -0.55 -41.20 -1.19
C GLU A 592 -1.51 -40.61 -0.14
N SER A 593 -1.16 -39.46 0.39
CA SER A 593 -1.96 -38.71 1.39
C SER A 593 -2.33 -37.34 0.87
N ALA A 594 -3.24 -36.66 1.56
CA ALA A 594 -3.59 -35.27 1.25
C ALA A 594 -2.37 -34.34 1.37
N ARG A 595 -1.43 -34.64 2.28
CA ARG A 595 -0.17 -33.91 2.45
C ARG A 595 0.74 -34.12 1.24
N THR A 596 0.96 -35.37 0.80
CA THR A 596 1.81 -35.64 -0.37
C THR A 596 1.25 -35.02 -1.65
N ALA A 597 -0.07 -35.02 -1.80
CA ALA A 597 -0.74 -34.34 -2.91
C ALA A 597 -0.49 -32.82 -2.90
N GLN A 598 -0.45 -32.18 -1.73
CA GLN A 598 -0.08 -30.77 -1.61
C GLN A 598 1.41 -30.56 -1.95
N LEU A 599 2.32 -31.39 -1.39
CA LEU A 599 3.77 -31.27 -1.65
C LEU A 599 4.11 -31.35 -3.14
N LYS A 600 3.40 -32.15 -3.92
CA LYS A 600 3.53 -32.22 -5.39
C LYS A 600 3.25 -30.89 -6.10
N THR A 601 2.49 -29.99 -5.49
CA THR A 601 2.20 -28.69 -6.07
C THR A 601 3.31 -27.66 -5.85
N TYR A 602 4.22 -27.88 -4.89
CA TYR A 602 5.33 -26.99 -4.63
C TYR A 602 6.52 -27.28 -5.54
N ARG A 603 6.70 -26.44 -6.54
CA ARG A 603 7.74 -26.54 -7.56
C ARG A 603 8.55 -25.26 -7.62
N PRO A 604 9.49 -25.04 -6.66
CA PRO A 604 10.17 -23.76 -6.51
C PRO A 604 10.98 -23.32 -7.74
N PHE A 605 11.38 -24.27 -8.58
CA PHE A 605 12.21 -24.04 -9.77
C PHE A 605 11.38 -23.91 -11.06
N GLU A 606 10.06 -24.11 -11.02
CA GLU A 606 9.17 -23.95 -12.15
C GLU A 606 8.44 -22.61 -12.05
N THR A 607 8.73 -21.68 -12.96
CA THR A 607 7.97 -20.41 -13.05
C THR A 607 6.52 -20.66 -13.46
N GLY A 608 5.66 -19.77 -12.97
CA GLY A 608 4.23 -19.86 -13.25
C GLY A 608 3.52 -20.98 -12.49
N SER A 609 4.22 -21.76 -11.67
CA SER A 609 3.59 -22.72 -10.77
C SER A 609 3.26 -22.04 -9.44
N THR A 610 2.03 -22.22 -8.97
CA THR A 610 1.58 -21.73 -7.65
C THR A 610 1.35 -22.94 -6.74
N SER A 611 2.05 -22.98 -5.60
CA SER A 611 1.78 -24.00 -4.58
C SER A 611 0.38 -23.79 -3.99
N LEU A 612 -0.39 -24.86 -3.85
CA LEU A 612 -1.72 -24.83 -3.27
C LEU A 612 -1.72 -24.66 -1.74
N PHE A 613 -0.56 -24.66 -1.12
CA PHE A 613 -0.36 -24.50 0.32
C PHE A 613 0.83 -23.59 0.60
N PHE A 614 0.92 -23.13 1.83
CA PHE A 614 2.10 -22.46 2.37
C PHE A 614 2.51 -23.10 3.70
N ASP A 615 3.80 -23.40 3.82
CA ASP A 615 4.44 -23.85 5.03
C ASP A 615 5.83 -23.22 5.13
N SER A 616 6.06 -22.44 6.18
CA SER A 616 7.29 -21.65 6.31
C SER A 616 8.55 -22.50 6.54
N VAL A 617 8.40 -23.67 7.18
CA VAL A 617 9.50 -24.59 7.40
C VAL A 617 9.89 -25.28 6.09
N GLN A 618 8.90 -25.82 5.37
CA GLN A 618 9.12 -26.47 4.09
C GLN A 618 9.69 -25.54 3.02
N MET A 619 9.19 -24.30 2.96
CA MET A 619 9.56 -23.39 1.88
C MET A 619 10.79 -22.54 2.21
N PHE A 620 10.94 -22.10 3.46
CA PHE A 620 12.01 -21.18 3.88
C PHE A 620 13.02 -21.79 4.86
N GLY A 621 12.68 -22.89 5.54
CA GLY A 621 13.46 -23.42 6.67
C GLY A 621 13.33 -22.55 7.93
N VAL A 622 12.27 -21.74 8.04
CA VAL A 622 12.02 -20.83 9.15
C VAL A 622 10.64 -21.12 9.74
N GLU A 623 10.57 -21.39 11.04
CA GLU A 623 9.31 -21.70 11.70
C GLU A 623 8.50 -20.42 12.00
N LYS A 624 9.16 -19.40 12.55
CA LYS A 624 8.56 -18.16 13.03
C LYS A 624 9.38 -16.95 12.58
N PHE A 625 8.73 -15.80 12.56
CA PHE A 625 9.31 -14.53 12.13
C PHE A 625 9.22 -13.48 13.23
N ASP A 626 10.17 -12.57 13.23
CA ASP A 626 10.26 -11.49 14.21
C ASP A 626 9.41 -10.29 13.77
N ILE A 627 9.33 -10.10 12.45
CA ILE A 627 8.51 -9.04 11.83
C ILE A 627 7.62 -9.66 10.76
N VAL A 628 6.33 -9.38 10.83
CA VAL A 628 5.34 -9.72 9.80
C VAL A 628 4.67 -8.43 9.33
N ILE A 629 4.89 -8.05 8.07
CA ILE A 629 4.27 -6.85 7.48
C ILE A 629 3.47 -7.29 6.25
N ALA A 630 2.28 -6.73 6.05
CA ALA A 630 1.54 -6.93 4.81
C ALA A 630 0.50 -5.83 4.53
N ASN A 631 0.14 -5.73 3.27
CA ASN A 631 -1.11 -5.19 2.79
C ASN A 631 -1.95 -6.35 2.23
N PRO A 632 -2.71 -7.08 3.07
CA PRO A 632 -3.43 -8.27 2.64
C PRO A 632 -4.59 -7.92 1.70
N PRO A 633 -5.05 -8.85 0.83
CA PRO A 633 -6.10 -8.58 -0.14
C PRO A 633 -7.45 -8.26 0.50
N TYR A 634 -8.12 -7.15 0.08
CA TYR A 634 -9.41 -6.69 0.59
C TYR A 634 -10.58 -7.35 -0.15
N VAL A 635 -10.65 -8.68 -0.10
CA VAL A 635 -11.68 -9.48 -0.76
C VAL A 635 -12.80 -9.79 0.20
N SER A 636 -14.04 -9.33 -0.13
CA SER A 636 -15.21 -9.63 0.70
C SER A 636 -15.65 -11.08 0.58
N ALA A 637 -16.32 -11.59 1.62
CA ALA A 637 -16.84 -12.96 1.65
C ALA A 637 -17.72 -13.32 0.44
N LEU A 638 -18.48 -12.35 -0.08
CA LEU A 638 -19.35 -12.57 -1.24
C LEU A 638 -18.53 -12.81 -2.52
N VAL A 639 -17.46 -12.04 -2.71
CA VAL A 639 -16.52 -12.19 -3.84
C VAL A 639 -15.73 -13.49 -3.66
N ALA A 640 -15.17 -13.73 -2.48
CA ALA A 640 -14.43 -14.94 -2.16
C ALA A 640 -15.27 -16.21 -2.38
N LYS A 641 -16.57 -16.19 -2.10
CA LYS A 641 -17.49 -17.32 -2.36
C LYS A 641 -17.57 -17.67 -3.85
N ARG A 642 -17.46 -16.68 -4.73
CA ARG A 642 -17.53 -16.86 -6.18
C ARG A 642 -16.20 -17.25 -6.80
N SER A 643 -15.09 -16.71 -6.29
CA SER A 643 -13.75 -16.86 -6.89
C SER A 643 -12.91 -17.95 -6.23
N THR A 644 -13.21 -18.38 -5.01
CA THR A 644 -12.42 -19.38 -4.27
C THR A 644 -13.10 -20.76 -4.31
N PRO A 645 -12.39 -21.85 -4.67
CA PRO A 645 -12.92 -23.21 -4.66
C PRO A 645 -13.50 -23.62 -3.30
N ALA A 646 -14.51 -24.48 -3.32
CA ALA A 646 -15.20 -24.91 -2.09
C ALA A 646 -14.23 -25.63 -1.11
N SER A 647 -13.33 -26.45 -1.62
CA SER A 647 -12.30 -27.15 -0.83
C SER A 647 -11.36 -26.20 -0.09
N VAL A 648 -10.95 -25.13 -0.74
CA VAL A 648 -10.10 -24.09 -0.14
C VAL A 648 -10.86 -23.32 0.95
N ARG A 649 -12.13 -23.00 0.72
CA ARG A 649 -12.98 -22.32 1.72
C ARG A 649 -13.23 -23.22 2.94
N GLU A 650 -13.34 -24.53 2.75
CA GLU A 650 -13.46 -25.48 3.86
C GLU A 650 -12.15 -25.56 4.66
N SER A 651 -10.99 -25.57 3.99
CA SER A 651 -9.68 -25.46 4.65
C SER A 651 -9.60 -24.20 5.53
N TYR A 652 -10.11 -23.05 5.06
CA TYR A 652 -10.14 -21.83 5.87
C TYR A 652 -10.94 -22.02 7.17
N LYS A 653 -12.12 -22.62 7.10
CA LYS A 653 -12.97 -22.85 8.29
C LYS A 653 -12.34 -23.78 9.31
N VAL A 654 -11.59 -24.79 8.85
CA VAL A 654 -10.89 -25.72 9.72
C VAL A 654 -9.69 -25.03 10.39
N ASN A 655 -8.96 -24.21 9.67
CA ASN A 655 -7.66 -23.70 10.11
C ASN A 655 -7.72 -22.32 10.78
N TYR A 656 -8.80 -21.54 10.56
CA TYR A 656 -8.91 -20.17 11.08
C TYR A 656 -10.18 -19.98 11.92
N VAL A 657 -9.98 -19.58 13.16
CA VAL A 657 -11.12 -19.25 14.08
C VAL A 657 -11.93 -18.08 13.53
N SER A 658 -11.29 -17.20 12.81
CA SER A 658 -11.91 -16.01 12.20
C SER A 658 -12.70 -16.32 10.92
N ALA A 659 -12.61 -17.54 10.38
CA ALA A 659 -13.34 -17.96 9.17
C ALA A 659 -14.81 -18.34 9.49
N ASN A 660 -15.52 -17.49 10.22
CA ASN A 660 -16.91 -17.71 10.61
C ASN A 660 -17.84 -16.68 9.96
N GLY A 661 -18.96 -17.15 9.42
CA GLY A 661 -19.95 -16.28 8.77
C GLY A 661 -19.44 -15.66 7.46
N ALA A 662 -19.76 -14.40 7.25
CA ALA A 662 -19.39 -13.63 6.05
C ALA A 662 -18.14 -12.75 6.32
N TYR A 663 -17.00 -13.37 6.46
CA TYR A 663 -15.71 -12.71 6.74
C TYR A 663 -15.03 -12.17 5.46
N ASP A 664 -14.26 -11.10 5.59
CA ASP A 664 -13.35 -10.62 4.56
C ASP A 664 -11.98 -11.31 4.69
N LEU A 665 -11.30 -11.61 3.56
CA LEU A 665 -10.08 -12.42 3.56
C LEU A 665 -8.94 -11.84 4.42
N TYR A 666 -8.81 -10.50 4.48
CA TYR A 666 -7.73 -9.87 5.25
C TYR A 666 -7.74 -10.23 6.75
N ILE A 667 -8.90 -10.62 7.31
CA ILE A 667 -8.99 -11.09 8.70
C ILE A 667 -8.24 -12.42 8.89
N LEU A 668 -8.27 -13.30 7.90
CA LEU A 668 -7.52 -14.54 7.94
C LEU A 668 -6.02 -14.29 7.88
N PHE A 669 -5.59 -13.27 7.13
CA PHE A 669 -4.20 -12.83 7.10
C PHE A 669 -3.72 -12.30 8.45
N PHE A 670 -4.55 -11.56 9.20
CA PHE A 670 -4.23 -11.18 10.58
C PHE A 670 -3.99 -12.42 11.46
N GLU A 671 -4.86 -13.41 11.38
CA GLU A 671 -4.71 -14.65 12.15
C GLU A 671 -3.47 -15.44 11.68
N LEU A 672 -3.20 -15.52 10.38
CA LEU A 672 -1.98 -16.12 9.82
C LEU A 672 -0.74 -15.39 10.34
N GLY A 673 -0.70 -14.06 10.24
CA GLY A 673 0.44 -13.27 10.70
C GLY A 673 0.73 -13.49 12.18
N MET A 674 -0.31 -13.57 13.02
CA MET A 674 -0.16 -13.89 14.44
C MET A 674 0.38 -15.31 14.66
N LYS A 675 0.01 -16.28 13.81
CA LYS A 675 0.53 -17.65 13.87
C LYS A 675 1.99 -17.74 13.44
N LEU A 676 2.41 -16.92 12.50
CA LEU A 676 3.79 -16.85 12.01
C LEU A 676 4.74 -16.10 12.96
N LEU A 677 4.21 -15.30 13.87
CA LEU A 677 4.98 -14.37 14.68
C LEU A 677 5.71 -15.08 15.85
N ASN A 678 6.98 -14.71 16.08
CA ASN A 678 7.74 -15.06 17.26
C ASN A 678 7.12 -14.48 18.55
N PRO A 679 7.40 -15.03 19.75
CA PRO A 679 6.88 -14.49 21.01
C PRO A 679 7.15 -13.00 21.23
N LYS A 680 8.31 -12.52 20.83
CA LYS A 680 8.72 -11.09 20.90
C LYS A 680 8.56 -10.36 19.56
N GLY A 681 7.81 -10.93 18.62
CA GLY A 681 7.67 -10.38 17.28
C GLY A 681 6.63 -9.27 17.19
N THR A 682 6.72 -8.48 16.12
CA THR A 682 5.84 -7.37 15.78
C THR A 682 5.16 -7.60 14.42
N LEU A 683 3.82 -7.46 14.38
CA LEU A 683 3.01 -7.49 13.18
C LEU A 683 2.51 -6.09 12.87
N VAL A 684 2.67 -5.65 11.62
CA VAL A 684 2.18 -4.34 11.14
C VAL A 684 1.42 -4.53 9.84
N TYR A 685 0.11 -4.32 9.88
CA TYR A 685 -0.74 -4.47 8.70
C TYR A 685 -1.49 -3.19 8.38
N ILE A 686 -1.57 -2.86 7.08
CA ILE A 686 -2.55 -1.90 6.58
C ILE A 686 -3.79 -2.67 6.10
N SER A 687 -4.96 -2.26 6.54
CA SER A 687 -6.21 -2.98 6.26
C SER A 687 -7.41 -2.05 6.34
N PRO A 688 -8.60 -2.48 5.82
CA PRO A 688 -9.84 -1.77 6.08
C PRO A 688 -10.13 -1.63 7.58
N ARG A 689 -10.51 -0.42 8.03
CA ARG A 689 -10.83 -0.15 9.44
C ARG A 689 -12.11 -0.87 9.94
N LYS A 690 -12.87 -1.48 9.03
CA LYS A 690 -14.12 -2.21 9.35
C LYS A 690 -13.94 -3.26 10.44
N TYR A 691 -12.79 -3.93 10.53
CA TYR A 691 -12.58 -4.98 11.53
C TYR A 691 -12.69 -4.49 12.97
N LEU A 692 -12.55 -3.18 13.21
CA LEU A 692 -12.74 -2.60 14.55
C LEU A 692 -14.17 -2.80 15.08
N SER A 693 -15.16 -2.81 14.19
CA SER A 693 -16.58 -2.83 14.60
C SER A 693 -17.42 -3.87 13.87
N ALA A 694 -16.92 -4.51 12.80
CA ALA A 694 -17.68 -5.52 12.07
C ALA A 694 -17.82 -6.83 12.86
N LEU A 695 -18.98 -7.48 12.76
CA LEU A 695 -19.27 -8.71 13.49
C LEU A 695 -18.38 -9.87 13.09
N TYR A 696 -18.08 -10.02 11.80
CA TYR A 696 -17.24 -11.11 11.33
C TYR A 696 -15.83 -11.10 11.96
N ALA A 697 -15.37 -9.95 12.45
CA ALA A 697 -14.08 -9.79 13.10
C ALA A 697 -14.13 -9.97 14.63
N GLU A 698 -15.29 -10.26 15.23
CA GLU A 698 -15.44 -10.43 16.69
C GLU A 698 -14.54 -11.55 17.24
N SER A 699 -14.51 -12.71 16.57
CA SER A 699 -13.64 -13.82 16.98
C SER A 699 -12.16 -13.46 16.95
N PHE A 700 -11.73 -12.69 15.95
CA PHE A 700 -10.37 -12.17 15.89
C PHE A 700 -10.11 -11.20 17.05
N ARG A 701 -10.96 -10.18 17.23
CA ARG A 701 -10.78 -9.17 18.28
C ARG A 701 -10.69 -9.80 19.67
N SER A 702 -11.61 -10.68 20.00
CA SER A 702 -11.72 -11.29 21.34
C SER A 702 -10.61 -12.32 21.63
N LYS A 703 -10.27 -13.15 20.65
CA LYS A 703 -9.37 -14.30 20.86
C LYS A 703 -7.91 -14.02 20.50
N MET A 704 -7.67 -13.20 19.49
CA MET A 704 -6.34 -12.98 18.92
C MET A 704 -5.80 -11.57 19.19
N GLY A 705 -6.63 -10.55 19.07
CA GLY A 705 -6.19 -9.17 19.05
C GLY A 705 -6.20 -8.44 20.40
N VAL A 706 -7.11 -8.80 21.32
CA VAL A 706 -7.38 -8.06 22.56
C VAL A 706 -6.14 -7.87 23.44
N SER A 707 -5.28 -8.85 23.54
CA SER A 707 -4.05 -8.80 24.35
C SER A 707 -2.81 -8.34 23.60
N ARG A 708 -2.89 -8.08 22.28
CA ARG A 708 -1.74 -7.90 21.40
C ARG A 708 -1.69 -6.57 20.66
N LEU A 709 -2.84 -5.88 20.50
CA LEU A 709 -2.89 -4.57 19.84
C LEU A 709 -2.07 -3.54 20.63
N THR A 710 -1.15 -2.85 19.96
CA THR A 710 -0.26 -1.84 20.57
C THR A 710 -0.43 -0.46 19.98
N SER A 711 -0.72 -0.35 18.68
CA SER A 711 -0.91 0.94 18.04
C SER A 711 -1.89 0.87 16.88
N ILE A 712 -2.56 1.99 16.63
CA ILE A 712 -3.41 2.25 15.46
C ILE A 712 -3.04 3.60 14.86
N VAL A 713 -2.95 3.64 13.52
CA VAL A 713 -2.83 4.88 12.75
C VAL A 713 -3.96 4.92 11.75
N ASP A 714 -4.86 5.88 11.91
CA ASP A 714 -6.01 6.12 11.02
C ASP A 714 -5.79 7.37 10.15
N PHE A 715 -6.31 7.35 8.93
CA PHE A 715 -6.16 8.44 7.95
C PHE A 715 -7.46 9.25 7.78
N SER A 716 -8.31 9.26 8.78
CA SER A 716 -9.63 9.92 8.72
C SER A 716 -10.44 9.45 7.51
N ASP A 717 -10.86 10.36 6.66
CA ASP A 717 -11.60 10.08 5.43
C ASP A 717 -10.74 10.14 4.17
N ASP A 718 -9.43 10.42 4.30
CA ASP A 718 -8.52 10.42 3.17
C ASP A 718 -8.24 9.00 2.68
N ARG A 719 -8.07 8.87 1.37
CA ARG A 719 -7.90 7.57 0.73
C ARG A 719 -6.44 7.31 0.46
N VAL A 720 -5.88 6.33 1.17
CA VAL A 720 -4.54 5.79 0.87
C VAL A 720 -4.50 5.15 -0.53
N PHE A 721 -5.62 4.57 -0.96
CA PHE A 721 -5.75 3.89 -2.25
C PHE A 721 -6.92 4.48 -3.05
N ASP A 722 -6.64 5.17 -4.15
CA ASP A 722 -7.65 5.84 -4.99
C ASP A 722 -8.72 4.89 -5.53
N SER A 723 -8.35 3.65 -5.84
CA SER A 723 -9.24 2.63 -6.38
C SER A 723 -9.99 1.82 -5.32
N ALA A 724 -9.59 1.90 -4.03
CA ALA A 724 -10.26 1.21 -2.95
C ALA A 724 -11.45 2.02 -2.45
N GLY A 725 -12.65 1.50 -2.58
CA GLY A 725 -13.88 2.11 -2.02
C GLY A 725 -14.01 1.96 -0.50
N VAL A 726 -12.89 1.82 0.25
CA VAL A 726 -12.84 1.58 1.69
C VAL A 726 -11.78 2.44 2.35
N SER A 727 -12.08 2.94 3.55
CA SER A 727 -11.12 3.61 4.40
C SER A 727 -10.21 2.59 5.06
N THR A 728 -8.90 2.85 5.03
CA THR A 728 -7.87 1.96 5.56
C THR A 728 -7.18 2.58 6.77
N MET A 729 -6.53 1.74 7.56
CA MET A 729 -5.71 2.13 8.70
C MET A 729 -4.55 1.17 8.90
N ILE A 730 -3.51 1.60 9.59
CA ILE A 730 -2.40 0.75 10.00
C ILE A 730 -2.65 0.27 11.43
N SER A 731 -2.38 -1.01 11.68
CA SER A 731 -2.50 -1.63 12.99
C SER A 731 -1.21 -2.35 13.35
N VAL A 732 -0.74 -2.12 14.57
CA VAL A 732 0.46 -2.76 15.12
C VAL A 732 0.05 -3.72 16.24
N PHE A 733 0.49 -4.96 16.14
CA PHE A 733 0.28 -5.99 17.15
C PHE A 733 1.62 -6.58 17.58
N GLN A 734 1.73 -6.95 18.85
CA GLN A 734 2.87 -7.67 19.40
C GLN A 734 2.39 -8.89 20.17
N ASN A 735 3.11 -10.03 20.02
CA ASN A 735 2.73 -11.24 20.76
C ASN A 735 2.81 -11.08 22.28
N SER A 736 3.79 -10.29 22.74
CA SER A 736 4.01 -9.96 24.15
C SER A 736 4.23 -8.47 24.30
N PRO A 737 3.18 -7.64 24.31
CA PRO A 737 3.33 -6.18 24.43
C PRO A 737 4.03 -5.76 25.73
N LEU A 738 4.97 -4.82 25.62
CA LEU A 738 5.71 -4.28 26.77
C LEU A 738 4.87 -3.36 27.65
N SER A 739 3.82 -2.77 27.08
CA SER A 739 2.94 -1.82 27.77
C SER A 739 1.49 -2.28 27.69
N ASN A 740 0.70 -1.93 28.70
CA ASN A 740 -0.76 -2.07 28.66
C ASN A 740 -1.45 -0.93 27.89
N SER A 741 -0.69 0.03 27.39
CA SER A 741 -1.15 1.16 26.59
C SER A 741 -1.30 0.81 25.11
N ILE A 742 -2.32 1.37 24.46
CA ILE A 742 -2.55 1.35 23.02
C ILE A 742 -2.44 2.78 22.53
N GLU A 743 -1.46 3.05 21.69
CA GLU A 743 -1.29 4.34 21.04
C GLU A 743 -2.23 4.47 19.84
N VAL A 744 -2.94 5.58 19.73
CA VAL A 744 -3.80 5.90 18.59
C VAL A 744 -3.40 7.24 18.01
N LYS A 745 -3.12 7.27 16.71
CA LYS A 745 -2.83 8.48 15.94
C LYS A 745 -3.83 8.59 14.78
N ILE A 746 -4.39 9.77 14.60
CA ILE A 746 -5.31 10.07 13.50
C ILE A 746 -4.70 11.21 12.69
N TYR A 747 -4.42 10.95 11.42
CA TYR A 747 -3.91 11.94 10.47
C TYR A 747 -5.03 12.42 9.56
N SER A 748 -4.99 13.70 9.18
CA SER A 748 -5.94 14.26 8.22
C SER A 748 -5.62 13.92 6.76
N ASN A 749 -4.44 13.36 6.50
CA ASN A 749 -4.04 12.93 5.16
C ASN A 749 -3.23 11.63 5.16
N ALA A 750 -3.28 10.90 4.02
CA ALA A 750 -2.55 9.65 3.81
C ALA A 750 -1.02 9.82 3.78
N ALA A 751 -0.52 11.03 3.49
CA ALA A 751 0.91 11.35 3.54
C ALA A 751 1.44 11.54 4.97
N MET A 752 0.58 11.47 5.99
CA MET A 752 0.91 11.58 7.42
C MET A 752 1.64 12.90 7.80
N THR A 753 1.39 13.97 7.06
CA THR A 753 2.04 15.26 7.31
C THR A 753 1.34 16.06 8.40
N THR A 754 0.04 15.82 8.62
CA THR A 754 -0.77 16.58 9.60
C THR A 754 -1.43 15.61 10.58
N LEU A 755 -0.92 15.61 11.81
CA LEU A 755 -1.50 14.85 12.93
C LEU A 755 -2.71 15.63 13.49
N ASP A 756 -3.90 15.04 13.37
CA ASP A 756 -5.15 15.66 13.82
C ASP A 756 -5.48 15.31 15.28
N TYR A 757 -5.13 14.09 15.71
CA TYR A 757 -5.42 13.63 17.06
C TYR A 757 -4.47 12.51 17.49
N SER A 758 -4.06 12.51 18.74
CA SER A 758 -3.31 11.41 19.35
C SER A 758 -3.77 11.17 20.78
N CYS A 759 -3.89 9.90 21.16
CA CYS A 759 -4.22 9.51 22.53
C CYS A 759 -3.67 8.13 22.86
N ASN A 760 -3.69 7.80 24.15
CA ASN A 760 -3.36 6.48 24.65
C ASN A 760 -4.56 5.89 25.39
N HIS A 761 -4.95 4.68 25.04
CA HIS A 761 -5.99 3.91 25.72
C HIS A 761 -5.37 2.79 26.55
N ASP A 762 -5.93 2.52 27.73
CA ASP A 762 -5.60 1.30 28.49
C ASP A 762 -6.20 0.09 27.73
N ARG A 763 -5.46 -0.99 27.63
CA ARG A 763 -5.86 -2.21 26.90
C ARG A 763 -7.13 -2.83 27.45
N SER A 764 -7.43 -2.69 28.75
CA SER A 764 -8.69 -3.16 29.35
C SER A 764 -9.92 -2.52 28.73
N THR A 765 -9.77 -1.35 28.09
CA THR A 765 -10.88 -0.68 27.38
C THR A 765 -11.40 -1.49 26.19
N LEU A 766 -10.57 -2.35 25.59
CA LEU A 766 -10.96 -3.16 24.41
C LEU A 766 -12.11 -4.13 24.68
N THR A 767 -12.30 -4.54 25.93
CA THR A 767 -13.38 -5.44 26.35
C THR A 767 -14.58 -4.71 26.94
N ARG A 768 -14.50 -3.40 27.07
CA ARG A 768 -15.49 -2.58 27.79
C ARG A 768 -16.82 -2.45 27.05
N PHE A 769 -16.78 -2.43 25.71
CA PHE A 769 -17.96 -2.24 24.89
C PHE A 769 -18.53 -3.56 24.37
N PRO A 770 -19.84 -3.60 24.02
CA PRO A 770 -20.51 -4.80 23.56
C PRO A 770 -19.80 -5.49 22.39
N GLN A 771 -19.72 -6.82 22.44
CA GLN A 771 -19.07 -7.68 21.42
C GLN A 771 -17.62 -7.26 21.10
N GLY A 772 -16.93 -6.61 22.05
CA GLY A 772 -15.54 -6.16 21.86
C GLY A 772 -15.39 -5.22 20.66
N SER A 773 -16.36 -4.34 20.40
CA SER A 773 -16.21 -3.30 19.37
C SER A 773 -15.09 -2.34 19.75
N TRP A 774 -14.16 -2.09 18.84
CA TRP A 774 -13.02 -1.19 19.01
C TRP A 774 -13.15 0.12 18.22
N GLY A 775 -14.33 0.39 17.66
CA GLY A 775 -14.56 1.62 16.87
C GLY A 775 -14.27 2.91 17.65
N PHE A 776 -14.43 2.86 18.98
CA PHE A 776 -14.11 4.00 19.85
C PHE A 776 -12.64 4.44 19.81
N LEU A 777 -11.72 3.56 19.40
CA LEU A 777 -10.29 3.89 19.32
C LEU A 777 -10.02 5.03 18.33
N ILE A 778 -10.79 5.13 17.25
CA ILE A 778 -10.62 6.14 16.20
C ILE A 778 -11.64 7.28 16.31
N THR A 779 -12.06 7.62 17.53
CA THR A 779 -12.95 8.75 17.80
C THR A 779 -12.44 9.63 18.93
N LYS A 780 -12.71 10.92 18.85
CA LYS A 780 -12.46 11.89 19.94
C LYS A 780 -13.51 11.80 21.06
N ASP A 781 -14.59 11.06 20.85
CA ASP A 781 -15.76 10.99 21.73
C ASP A 781 -15.72 9.84 22.74
N PHE A 782 -14.55 9.31 23.10
CA PHE A 782 -14.42 8.15 23.99
C PHE A 782 -15.09 8.36 25.36
N GLU A 783 -14.80 9.48 26.04
CA GLU A 783 -15.39 9.77 27.35
C GLU A 783 -16.92 9.91 27.30
N PHE A 784 -17.43 10.53 26.24
CA PHE A 784 -18.85 10.62 25.97
C PHE A 784 -19.47 9.21 25.81
N LEU A 785 -18.84 8.34 25.03
CA LEU A 785 -19.32 6.99 24.80
C LEU A 785 -19.35 6.16 26.11
N VAL A 786 -18.31 6.30 26.94
CA VAL A 786 -18.26 5.66 28.27
C VAL A 786 -19.45 6.10 29.14
N LYS A 787 -19.73 7.39 29.18
CA LYS A 787 -20.89 7.92 29.94
C LYS A 787 -22.20 7.42 29.37
N ALA A 788 -22.35 7.41 28.05
CA ALA A 788 -23.57 6.95 27.39
C ALA A 788 -23.88 5.45 27.65
N HIS A 789 -22.84 4.63 27.88
CA HIS A 789 -23.00 3.20 28.21
C HIS A 789 -23.06 2.90 29.71
N SER A 790 -22.81 3.87 30.57
CA SER A 790 -22.80 3.65 32.02
C SER A 790 -24.23 3.37 32.52
N SER A 791 -24.42 2.24 33.25
CA SER A 791 -25.70 1.85 33.85
C SER A 791 -26.85 1.60 32.87
N GLN A 792 -26.57 1.40 31.58
CA GLN A 792 -27.57 1.16 30.54
C GLN A 792 -27.77 -0.34 30.26
N ILE A 793 -28.89 -0.66 29.62
CA ILE A 793 -29.14 -1.98 29.01
C ILE A 793 -28.96 -1.88 27.49
N LYS A 794 -28.99 -3.02 26.81
CA LYS A 794 -28.92 -3.00 25.32
C LYS A 794 -30.34 -3.12 24.74
N PHE A 795 -30.54 -2.61 23.54
CA PHE A 795 -31.78 -2.79 22.78
C PHE A 795 -32.18 -4.26 22.72
N GLU A 796 -31.25 -5.19 22.44
CA GLU A 796 -31.53 -6.64 22.34
C GLU A 796 -32.03 -7.28 23.62
N ASN A 797 -31.90 -6.64 24.78
CA ASN A 797 -32.35 -7.21 26.04
C ASN A 797 -33.86 -7.07 26.28
N VAL A 798 -34.49 -6.13 25.56
CA VAL A 798 -35.90 -5.75 25.81
C VAL A 798 -36.73 -5.54 24.56
N LEU A 799 -36.11 -5.52 23.38
CA LEU A 799 -36.76 -5.24 22.09
C LEU A 799 -36.38 -6.28 21.05
N GLY A 800 -37.31 -6.61 20.18
CA GLY A 800 -37.03 -7.36 18.95
C GLY A 800 -36.32 -6.46 17.92
N VAL A 801 -35.14 -6.86 17.43
CA VAL A 801 -34.42 -6.12 16.41
C VAL A 801 -34.00 -7.07 15.30
N ASN A 802 -34.54 -6.94 14.10
CA ASN A 802 -34.27 -7.82 12.97
C ASN A 802 -34.20 -7.09 11.63
N SER A 803 -33.52 -7.69 10.66
CA SER A 803 -33.59 -7.23 9.26
C SER A 803 -35.01 -7.45 8.73
N SER A 804 -35.52 -6.48 7.98
CA SER A 804 -36.84 -6.53 7.38
C SER A 804 -37.01 -7.66 6.37
N SER A 805 -35.95 -7.99 5.64
CA SER A 805 -35.86 -9.13 4.71
C SER A 805 -34.43 -9.63 4.62
N THR A 806 -34.23 -10.86 4.20
CA THR A 806 -32.95 -11.36 3.68
C THR A 806 -32.71 -10.83 2.25
N ALA A 807 -31.51 -10.99 1.72
CA ALA A 807 -31.22 -10.61 0.32
C ALA A 807 -32.07 -11.45 -0.68
N ALA A 808 -32.23 -12.76 -0.41
CA ALA A 808 -33.00 -13.65 -1.27
C ALA A 808 -34.50 -13.30 -1.24
N GLU A 809 -35.08 -13.08 -0.05
CA GLU A 809 -36.44 -12.60 0.08
C GLU A 809 -36.67 -11.25 -0.59
N GLY A 810 -35.71 -10.34 -0.48
CA GLY A 810 -35.75 -9.02 -1.14
C GLY A 810 -35.77 -9.11 -2.66
N ASP A 811 -35.07 -10.10 -3.25
CA ASP A 811 -35.11 -10.35 -4.68
C ASP A 811 -36.46 -10.99 -5.12
N GLU A 812 -37.00 -11.91 -4.32
CA GLU A 812 -38.31 -12.51 -4.55
C GLU A 812 -39.43 -11.47 -4.46
N PHE A 813 -39.37 -10.57 -3.48
CA PHE A 813 -40.40 -9.54 -3.29
C PHE A 813 -40.50 -8.56 -4.47
N LYS A 814 -39.40 -8.33 -5.21
CA LYS A 814 -39.41 -7.44 -6.40
C LYS A 814 -40.49 -7.80 -7.41
N ILE A 815 -40.82 -9.08 -7.54
CA ILE A 815 -41.84 -9.58 -8.50
C ILE A 815 -43.26 -9.23 -8.05
N GLY A 816 -43.51 -9.22 -6.73
CA GLY A 816 -44.83 -8.95 -6.15
C GLY A 816 -45.04 -7.52 -5.68
N ILE A 817 -44.17 -6.58 -6.06
CA ILE A 817 -44.36 -5.17 -5.74
C ILE A 817 -45.06 -4.47 -6.91
N SER A 818 -46.20 -3.88 -6.64
CA SER A 818 -47.00 -3.15 -7.65
C SER A 818 -47.75 -1.96 -7.04
N GLU A 819 -48.42 -1.14 -7.82
CA GLU A 819 -49.31 -0.07 -7.35
C GLU A 819 -50.76 -0.55 -7.16
N ASN A 820 -51.04 -1.85 -7.26
CA ASN A 820 -52.33 -2.42 -6.95
C ASN A 820 -52.52 -2.37 -5.44
N PRO A 821 -53.62 -1.77 -4.92
CA PRO A 821 -53.85 -1.66 -3.49
C PRO A 821 -53.86 -3.01 -2.77
N SER A 822 -53.09 -3.16 -1.75
CA SER A 822 -53.02 -4.28 -0.79
C SER A 822 -52.98 -3.72 0.63
N THR A 823 -53.11 -4.57 1.62
CA THR A 823 -53.01 -4.16 3.03
C THR A 823 -51.58 -3.81 3.45
N LEU A 824 -50.57 -4.33 2.75
CA LEU A 824 -49.16 -4.07 3.02
C LEU A 824 -48.54 -3.01 2.10
N LYS A 825 -48.39 -1.80 2.58
CA LYS A 825 -47.65 -0.72 1.94
C LYS A 825 -46.16 -1.05 1.93
N MET A 826 -45.46 -0.88 0.81
CA MET A 826 -44.05 -1.22 0.68
C MET A 826 -43.12 0.02 0.76
N VAL A 827 -42.06 -0.05 1.56
CA VAL A 827 -41.05 1.00 1.70
C VAL A 827 -39.63 0.42 1.59
N ASN A 828 -38.69 1.27 1.27
CA ASN A 828 -37.24 0.99 1.35
C ASN A 828 -36.51 2.20 1.96
N THR A 829 -35.20 2.13 2.11
CA THR A 829 -34.40 3.23 2.66
C THR A 829 -34.70 4.59 2.00
N GLY A 830 -34.99 4.64 0.70
CA GLY A 830 -35.28 5.87 -0.03
C GLY A 830 -36.61 6.55 0.33
N ASN A 831 -37.60 5.77 0.79
CA ASN A 831 -38.92 6.26 1.16
C ASN A 831 -39.09 6.51 2.65
N LEU A 832 -38.04 6.28 3.45
CA LEU A 832 -38.05 6.58 4.87
C LEU A 832 -37.74 8.04 5.12
N GLY A 833 -38.36 8.60 6.14
CA GLY A 833 -38.07 9.90 6.72
C GLY A 833 -37.85 9.77 8.23
N PRO A 834 -37.24 10.75 8.88
CA PRO A 834 -37.27 10.82 10.33
C PRO A 834 -38.72 10.90 10.80
N TRP A 835 -39.10 10.10 11.79
CA TRP A 835 -40.42 10.04 12.42
C TRP A 835 -41.50 9.36 11.59
N VAL A 836 -41.64 9.66 10.29
CA VAL A 836 -42.71 9.11 9.43
C VAL A 836 -42.16 8.66 8.07
N THR A 837 -42.81 7.69 7.45
CA THR A 837 -42.48 7.28 6.08
C THR A 837 -42.90 8.36 5.08
N ARG A 838 -42.21 8.43 3.94
CA ARG A 838 -42.55 9.27 2.79
C ARG A 838 -43.21 8.47 1.66
N TRP A 839 -43.89 7.37 2.06
CA TRP A 839 -44.70 6.57 1.14
C TRP A 839 -45.79 7.42 0.48
N GLY A 840 -45.96 7.31 -0.81
CA GLY A 840 -46.90 8.12 -1.58
C GLY A 840 -46.38 9.52 -1.98
N SER A 841 -45.27 10.00 -1.41
CA SER A 841 -44.66 11.31 -1.70
C SER A 841 -43.33 11.16 -2.44
N VAL A 842 -42.58 10.12 -2.15
CA VAL A 842 -41.26 9.86 -2.75
C VAL A 842 -41.31 8.54 -3.54
N LYS A 843 -40.75 8.54 -4.75
CA LYS A 843 -40.73 7.36 -5.62
C LYS A 843 -39.96 6.20 -4.99
N TYR A 844 -40.54 5.05 -4.96
CA TYR A 844 -39.93 3.77 -4.62
C TYR A 844 -39.24 3.20 -5.87
N SER A 845 -37.98 2.79 -5.74
CA SER A 845 -37.23 2.17 -6.84
C SER A 845 -37.28 0.65 -6.72
N ASN A 846 -37.95 -0.02 -7.69
CA ASN A 846 -37.98 -1.47 -7.86
C ASN A 846 -37.21 -1.83 -9.15
N GLY A 847 -35.90 -1.95 -9.05
CA GLY A 847 -35.04 -2.09 -10.22
C GLY A 847 -35.09 -0.85 -11.12
N LYS A 848 -35.56 -1.01 -12.37
CA LYS A 848 -35.74 0.09 -13.33
C LYS A 848 -37.08 0.83 -13.14
N GLU A 849 -38.06 0.21 -12.48
CA GLU A 849 -39.34 0.81 -12.21
C GLU A 849 -39.34 1.79 -11.05
N LYS A 850 -40.15 2.82 -11.13
CA LYS A 850 -40.31 3.83 -10.07
C LYS A 850 -41.81 3.97 -9.77
N LEU A 851 -42.20 3.47 -8.57
CA LEU A 851 -43.56 3.47 -8.09
C LEU A 851 -43.78 4.57 -7.06
N ILE A 852 -44.96 5.15 -6.98
CA ILE A 852 -45.30 6.20 -5.99
C ILE A 852 -45.98 5.56 -4.78
N LYS A 853 -46.93 4.68 -5.00
CA LYS A 853 -47.65 3.99 -3.94
C LYS A 853 -47.46 2.46 -4.08
N PRO A 854 -46.29 1.93 -3.78
CA PRO A 854 -46.01 0.50 -3.89
C PRO A 854 -46.68 -0.28 -2.78
N TYR A 855 -47.21 -1.42 -3.10
CA TYR A 855 -47.74 -2.43 -2.20
C TYR A 855 -47.04 -3.77 -2.46
N LEU A 856 -46.92 -4.59 -1.44
CA LEU A 856 -46.36 -5.95 -1.51
C LEU A 856 -47.52 -6.95 -1.54
N ASP A 857 -47.44 -7.97 -2.40
CA ASP A 857 -48.35 -9.11 -2.38
C ASP A 857 -48.16 -9.91 -1.08
N GLU A 858 -49.24 -10.04 -0.28
CA GLU A 858 -49.23 -10.65 1.04
C GLU A 858 -48.96 -12.16 1.02
N ASN A 859 -49.09 -12.81 -0.14
CA ASN A 859 -48.82 -14.23 -0.31
C ASN A 859 -47.33 -14.57 -0.42
N LEU A 860 -46.45 -13.58 -0.64
CA LEU A 860 -45.02 -13.79 -0.78
C LEU A 860 -44.26 -13.93 0.53
N PRO A 861 -44.51 -13.10 1.57
CA PRO A 861 -43.85 -13.29 2.85
C PRO A 861 -44.34 -14.55 3.54
N ASN A 862 -43.42 -15.29 4.19
CA ASN A 862 -43.84 -16.35 5.09
C ASN A 862 -44.59 -15.78 6.33
N GLN A 863 -45.36 -16.64 7.07
CA GLN A 863 -46.16 -16.20 8.18
C GLN A 863 -45.40 -15.39 9.23
N ARG A 864 -44.17 -15.81 9.58
CA ARG A 864 -43.36 -15.10 10.54
C ARG A 864 -43.00 -13.67 10.06
N ARG A 865 -42.74 -13.49 8.77
CA ARG A 865 -42.49 -12.17 8.19
C ARG A 865 -43.75 -11.34 8.15
N LEU A 866 -44.88 -11.96 7.82
CA LEU A 866 -46.15 -11.28 7.76
C LEU A 866 -46.56 -10.76 9.16
N ASP A 867 -46.39 -11.58 10.21
CA ASP A 867 -46.62 -11.18 11.58
C ASP A 867 -45.76 -9.99 12.00
N MET A 868 -44.50 -10.01 11.63
CA MET A 868 -43.58 -8.90 11.89
C MET A 868 -43.96 -7.65 11.09
N TYR A 869 -44.46 -7.78 9.86
CA TYR A 869 -44.89 -6.61 9.07
C TYR A 869 -46.17 -6.00 9.62
N ARG A 870 -47.03 -6.79 10.21
CA ARG A 870 -48.31 -6.36 10.80
C ARG A 870 -48.22 -5.93 12.29
N SER A 871 -47.05 -6.13 12.93
CA SER A 871 -46.81 -5.61 14.28
C SER A 871 -46.50 -4.12 14.27
N GLU A 872 -46.78 -3.47 15.41
CA GLU A 872 -46.21 -2.15 15.65
C GLU A 872 -44.68 -2.21 15.58
N LYS A 873 -44.06 -1.28 14.89
CA LYS A 873 -42.57 -1.30 14.67
C LYS A 873 -42.01 0.05 14.31
N ILE A 874 -40.68 0.18 14.48
CA ILE A 874 -39.90 1.27 13.94
C ILE A 874 -39.05 0.72 12.79
N ILE A 875 -39.09 1.41 11.65
CA ILE A 875 -38.37 1.05 10.41
C ILE A 875 -37.15 1.95 10.30
N ILE A 876 -35.93 1.36 10.30
CA ILE A 876 -34.68 2.08 10.22
C ILE A 876 -34.07 1.90 8.82
N GLY A 877 -33.71 2.99 8.16
CA GLY A 877 -33.02 3.00 6.87
C GLY A 877 -31.62 2.39 6.97
N LYS A 878 -31.24 1.50 6.06
CA LYS A 878 -29.99 0.74 6.14
C LYS A 878 -28.74 1.57 5.88
N LEU A 879 -28.81 2.59 5.00
CA LEU A 879 -27.66 3.41 4.61
C LEU A 879 -28.03 4.89 4.64
N ALA A 880 -27.38 5.65 5.52
CA ALA A 880 -27.59 7.11 5.64
C ALA A 880 -26.44 7.75 6.42
N LYS A 881 -26.40 9.10 6.45
CA LYS A 881 -25.44 9.85 7.31
C LYS A 881 -25.81 9.81 8.79
N LYS A 882 -27.08 9.59 9.10
CA LYS A 882 -27.62 9.46 10.47
C LYS A 882 -28.76 8.44 10.48
N ILE A 883 -29.09 7.91 11.65
CA ILE A 883 -30.25 7.01 11.81
C ILE A 883 -31.50 7.75 11.31
N ILE A 884 -32.21 7.11 10.39
CA ILE A 884 -33.53 7.54 9.92
C ILE A 884 -34.52 6.48 10.39
N ALA A 885 -35.32 6.81 11.40
CA ALA A 885 -36.25 5.91 12.02
C ALA A 885 -37.71 6.39 11.81
N SER A 886 -38.48 5.64 11.04
CA SER A 886 -39.91 5.90 10.79
C SER A 886 -40.78 5.04 11.72
N ILE A 887 -41.78 5.63 12.36
CA ILE A 887 -42.69 4.97 13.29
C ILE A 887 -43.93 4.42 12.57
N ASP A 888 -44.17 3.11 12.68
CA ASP A 888 -45.31 2.38 12.12
C ASP A 888 -46.12 1.74 13.26
N GLU A 889 -46.93 2.55 13.90
CA GLU A 889 -47.74 2.11 15.07
C GLU A 889 -48.89 1.15 14.68
N LEU A 890 -49.34 1.20 13.42
CA LEU A 890 -50.46 0.43 12.92
C LEU A 890 -50.08 -0.87 12.21
N GLY A 891 -48.79 -1.11 11.97
CA GLY A 891 -48.32 -2.28 11.25
C GLY A 891 -48.72 -2.29 9.77
N GLU A 892 -48.70 -1.13 9.11
CA GLU A 892 -49.11 -0.99 7.70
C GLU A 892 -48.01 -1.26 6.68
N PHE A 893 -46.76 -1.25 7.12
CA PHE A 893 -45.63 -1.25 6.17
C PHE A 893 -44.82 -2.55 6.20
N ALA A 894 -44.64 -3.13 5.00
CA ALA A 894 -43.58 -4.05 4.69
C ALA A 894 -42.33 -3.28 4.22
N SER A 895 -41.17 -3.88 4.32
CA SER A 895 -39.94 -3.22 3.86
C SER A 895 -38.88 -4.21 3.36
N SER A 896 -38.06 -3.77 2.43
CA SER A 896 -36.87 -4.48 1.99
C SER A 896 -35.62 -3.66 2.32
N ASN A 897 -34.57 -4.38 2.71
CA ASN A 897 -33.26 -3.77 2.94
C ASN A 897 -33.25 -2.67 4.02
N THR A 898 -33.99 -2.89 5.12
CA THR A 898 -34.07 -2.02 6.30
C THR A 898 -33.94 -2.84 7.58
N THR A 899 -33.92 -2.18 8.73
CA THR A 899 -33.93 -2.82 10.05
C THR A 899 -35.20 -2.47 10.77
N PHE A 900 -35.85 -3.47 11.42
CA PHE A 900 -37.02 -3.29 12.25
C PHE A 900 -36.65 -3.37 13.74
N VAL A 901 -37.28 -2.50 14.54
CA VAL A 901 -37.36 -2.60 16.00
C VAL A 901 -38.84 -2.79 16.36
N TYR A 902 -39.13 -3.80 17.14
CA TYR A 902 -40.50 -4.24 17.49
C TYR A 902 -40.52 -4.93 18.87
N GLU A 903 -41.62 -5.51 19.27
CA GLU A 903 -41.82 -6.12 20.63
C GLU A 903 -41.69 -5.07 21.73
N PHE A 904 -42.41 -3.96 21.61
CA PHE A 904 -42.45 -2.92 22.62
C PHE A 904 -43.22 -3.36 23.89
N SER A 905 -42.94 -2.69 24.97
CA SER A 905 -43.56 -2.92 26.29
C SER A 905 -44.13 -1.62 26.87
N SER A 906 -44.82 -1.70 28.00
CA SER A 906 -45.26 -0.51 28.69
C SER A 906 -44.13 0.35 29.24
N GLU A 907 -42.99 -0.26 29.51
CA GLU A 907 -41.78 0.43 29.95
C GLU A 907 -41.00 1.06 28.77
N TYR A 908 -40.92 0.34 27.65
CA TYR A 908 -40.24 0.76 26.42
C TYR A 908 -41.22 0.85 25.25
N SER A 909 -42.01 1.93 25.25
CA SER A 909 -43.01 2.14 24.21
C SER A 909 -42.37 2.50 22.85
N ILE A 910 -43.10 2.28 21.76
CA ILE A 910 -42.67 2.70 20.41
C ILE A 910 -42.33 4.21 20.34
N TRP A 911 -43.01 5.04 21.13
CA TRP A 911 -42.81 6.47 21.18
C TRP A 911 -41.50 6.85 21.87
N LEU A 912 -41.16 6.23 22.99
CA LEU A 912 -39.90 6.42 23.68
C LEU A 912 -38.71 5.98 22.81
N VAL A 913 -38.81 4.76 22.27
CA VAL A 913 -37.75 4.20 21.42
C VAL A 913 -37.62 5.00 20.14
N GLY A 914 -38.71 5.48 19.55
CA GLY A 914 -38.71 6.36 18.39
C GLY A 914 -38.05 7.72 18.64
N ALA A 915 -38.31 8.31 19.83
CA ALA A 915 -37.62 9.55 20.25
C ALA A 915 -36.11 9.34 20.37
N ILE A 916 -35.68 8.27 21.03
CA ILE A 916 -34.25 7.93 21.20
C ILE A 916 -33.57 7.72 19.84
N LEU A 917 -34.13 6.90 18.96
CA LEU A 917 -33.53 6.57 17.68
C LEU A 917 -33.38 7.77 16.72
N ASN A 918 -34.30 8.74 16.80
CA ASN A 918 -34.22 9.94 15.97
C ASN A 918 -33.40 11.08 16.62
N SER A 919 -32.90 10.92 17.86
CA SER A 919 -32.08 11.94 18.53
C SER A 919 -30.67 12.04 17.94
N ASN A 920 -30.07 13.22 17.99
CA ASN A 920 -28.67 13.42 17.66
C ASN A 920 -27.74 12.74 18.68
N PHE A 921 -28.22 12.60 19.94
CA PHE A 921 -27.48 11.91 21.00
C PHE A 921 -27.17 10.46 20.60
N ILE A 922 -28.17 9.66 20.25
CA ILE A 922 -27.96 8.22 19.89
C ILE A 922 -27.22 8.09 18.58
N ASN A 923 -27.37 9.02 17.65
CA ASN A 923 -26.56 9.09 16.44
C ASN A 923 -25.07 9.31 16.77
N LYS A 924 -24.75 10.20 17.70
CA LYS A 924 -23.37 10.41 18.17
C LYS A 924 -22.82 9.15 18.84
N VAL A 925 -23.62 8.47 19.66
CA VAL A 925 -23.26 7.17 20.27
C VAL A 925 -22.96 6.14 19.20
N TYR A 926 -23.84 5.99 18.19
CA TYR A 926 -23.64 5.04 17.09
C TYR A 926 -22.35 5.32 16.33
N ARG A 927 -22.12 6.58 15.95
CA ARG A 927 -20.93 6.99 15.18
C ARG A 927 -19.65 6.75 15.97
N ALA A 928 -19.63 7.07 17.26
CA ALA A 928 -18.45 6.83 18.11
C ALA A 928 -18.20 5.33 18.34
N GLN A 929 -19.24 4.54 18.63
CA GLN A 929 -19.10 3.10 18.86
C GLN A 929 -18.72 2.31 17.62
N PHE A 930 -19.23 2.71 16.45
CA PHE A 930 -19.05 2.03 15.19
C PHE A 930 -18.25 2.86 14.16
N ALA A 931 -17.34 3.69 14.62
CA ALA A 931 -16.53 4.56 13.75
C ALA A 931 -15.80 3.78 12.65
N GLY A 932 -15.39 2.54 12.92
CA GLY A 932 -14.79 1.64 11.93
C GLY A 932 -15.71 1.26 10.76
N LEU A 933 -17.02 1.48 10.85
CA LEU A 933 -17.99 1.19 9.78
C LEU A 933 -18.36 2.43 8.95
N ASN A 934 -17.74 3.58 9.19
CA ASN A 934 -17.91 4.74 8.35
C ASN A 934 -17.50 4.45 6.90
N MET A 935 -18.33 4.89 5.96
CA MET A 935 -18.12 4.75 4.52
C MET A 935 -17.77 6.10 3.90
N PRO A 936 -17.11 6.11 2.74
CA PRO A 936 -16.84 7.36 2.02
C PRO A 936 -18.10 8.22 1.84
N GLY A 937 -17.98 9.51 2.12
CA GLY A 937 -19.13 10.43 2.12
C GLY A 937 -19.88 10.49 3.44
N ASP A 938 -19.24 10.08 4.53
CA ASP A 938 -19.75 10.13 5.91
C ASP A 938 -21.07 9.37 6.10
N SER A 939 -21.20 8.20 5.48
CA SER A 939 -22.38 7.34 5.55
C SER A 939 -22.12 6.10 6.39
N TYR A 940 -23.13 5.64 7.10
CA TYR A 940 -23.10 4.45 7.97
C TYR A 940 -24.15 3.43 7.55
N GLN A 941 -23.88 2.15 7.83
CA GLN A 941 -24.87 1.07 7.65
C GLN A 941 -25.54 0.74 8.97
N PHE A 942 -26.82 1.06 9.09
CA PHE A 942 -27.63 0.80 10.28
C PHE A 942 -28.32 -0.57 10.18
N GLN A 943 -27.58 -1.62 10.50
CA GLN A 943 -28.07 -3.01 10.43
C GLN A 943 -28.52 -3.51 11.81
N ALA A 944 -29.39 -4.50 11.82
CA ALA A 944 -29.94 -5.09 13.04
C ALA A 944 -28.86 -5.46 14.10
N PRO A 945 -27.72 -6.08 13.73
CA PRO A 945 -26.71 -6.42 14.70
C PRO A 945 -26.12 -5.23 15.45
N GLN A 946 -25.91 -4.09 14.77
CA GLN A 946 -25.36 -2.88 15.39
C GLN A 946 -26.44 -2.18 16.24
N ILE A 947 -27.67 -2.10 15.76
CA ILE A 947 -28.78 -1.49 16.50
C ILE A 947 -29.03 -2.25 17.81
N ARG A 948 -28.96 -3.60 17.83
CA ARG A 948 -29.07 -4.43 19.02
C ARG A 948 -28.14 -4.02 20.15
N LEU A 949 -26.96 -3.51 19.82
CA LEU A 949 -25.87 -3.19 20.74
C LEU A 949 -25.94 -1.76 21.28
N LEU A 950 -26.84 -0.91 20.77
CA LEU A 950 -26.99 0.44 21.27
C LEU A 950 -27.44 0.42 22.75
N PRO A 951 -26.98 1.37 23.56
CA PRO A 951 -27.42 1.52 24.92
C PRO A 951 -28.86 2.01 24.94
N LEU A 952 -29.66 1.46 25.87
CA LEU A 952 -31.03 1.87 26.18
C LEU A 952 -31.09 2.24 27.65
N PRO A 953 -31.63 3.40 28.01
CA PRO A 953 -31.66 3.85 29.41
C PRO A 953 -32.52 2.93 30.26
N ARG A 954 -32.08 2.62 31.47
CA ARG A 954 -32.91 1.94 32.45
C ARG A 954 -33.99 2.91 32.93
N ILE A 955 -35.22 2.47 32.94
CA ILE A 955 -36.36 3.25 33.41
C ILE A 955 -36.61 2.95 34.89
N ASP A 956 -36.72 3.98 35.69
CA ASP A 956 -36.99 3.88 37.11
C ASP A 956 -37.81 5.10 37.58
N LYS A 957 -38.09 5.15 38.88
CA LYS A 957 -38.91 6.24 39.48
C LYS A 957 -38.28 7.63 39.32
N SER A 958 -37.00 7.73 39.15
CA SER A 958 -36.27 9.02 39.04
C SER A 958 -36.41 9.66 37.66
N ASN A 959 -36.62 8.85 36.61
CA ASN A 959 -36.63 9.34 35.23
C ASN A 959 -37.98 9.15 34.50
N ILE A 960 -38.99 8.54 35.16
CA ILE A 960 -40.29 8.27 34.56
C ILE A 960 -41.00 9.53 34.03
N VAL A 961 -40.86 10.66 34.69
CA VAL A 961 -41.43 11.93 34.24
C VAL A 961 -40.79 12.39 32.91
N THR A 962 -39.49 12.24 32.78
CA THR A 962 -38.74 12.51 31.53
C THR A 962 -39.20 11.58 30.42
N VAL A 963 -39.43 10.29 30.72
CA VAL A 963 -39.94 9.29 29.78
C VAL A 963 -41.29 9.70 29.24
N HIS A 964 -42.25 10.01 30.11
CA HIS A 964 -43.61 10.43 29.68
C HIS A 964 -43.58 11.74 28.87
N SER A 965 -42.67 12.66 29.20
CA SER A 965 -42.46 13.90 28.43
C SER A 965 -41.96 13.62 27.04
N LEU A 966 -40.97 12.69 26.88
CA LEU A 966 -40.45 12.25 25.61
C LEU A 966 -41.51 11.57 24.75
N GLU A 967 -42.28 10.65 25.31
CA GLU A 967 -43.39 9.98 24.61
C GLU A 967 -44.40 10.98 24.06
N LYS A 968 -44.86 11.90 24.90
CA LYS A 968 -45.81 12.95 24.50
C LYS A 968 -45.22 13.83 23.38
N LEU A 969 -43.98 14.25 23.52
CA LEU A 969 -43.31 15.08 22.54
C LEU A 969 -43.11 14.35 21.21
N CYS A 970 -42.73 13.06 21.24
CA CYS A 970 -42.62 12.21 20.07
C CYS A 970 -43.95 12.11 19.29
N LYS A 971 -45.07 11.89 20.00
CA LYS A 971 -46.41 11.88 19.38
C LYS A 971 -46.71 13.19 18.67
N VAL A 972 -46.48 14.33 19.34
CA VAL A 972 -46.70 15.66 18.74
C VAL A 972 -45.85 15.86 17.45
N ILE A 973 -44.58 15.44 17.49
CA ILE A 973 -43.68 15.55 16.32
C ILE A 973 -44.19 14.67 15.17
N VAL A 974 -44.59 13.42 15.46
CA VAL A 974 -45.11 12.48 14.43
C VAL A 974 -46.40 13.01 13.81
N GLU A 975 -47.32 13.54 14.59
CA GLU A 975 -48.58 14.15 14.11
C GLU A 975 -48.33 15.37 13.25
N ALA A 976 -47.41 16.25 13.67
CA ALA A 976 -47.00 17.42 12.88
C ALA A 976 -46.39 17.00 11.51
N ARG A 977 -45.54 15.97 11.51
CA ARG A 977 -44.96 15.42 10.29
C ARG A 977 -45.96 14.73 9.35
N ARG A 978 -46.97 14.06 9.90
CA ARG A 978 -48.08 13.46 9.11
C ARG A 978 -48.94 14.53 8.46
N SER A 979 -49.16 15.67 9.11
CA SER A 979 -49.91 16.79 8.58
C SER A 979 -49.16 17.65 7.55
N GLY A 980 -47.90 17.30 7.29
CA GLY A 980 -47.09 17.97 6.27
C GLY A 980 -46.48 19.33 6.68
N VAL A 981 -46.40 19.59 7.99
CA VAL A 981 -45.70 20.77 8.56
C VAL A 981 -44.21 20.67 8.27
N ASP A 982 -43.62 21.71 7.66
CA ASP A 982 -42.23 21.76 7.30
C ASP A 982 -41.33 21.94 8.55
N LEU A 983 -40.08 21.47 8.45
CA LEU A 983 -39.05 21.64 9.53
C LEU A 983 -38.71 23.11 9.83
N SER A 984 -39.04 24.01 8.94
CA SER A 984 -38.87 25.46 9.12
C SER A 984 -39.84 26.08 10.13
N ASP A 985 -40.87 25.33 10.57
CA ASP A 985 -41.75 25.78 11.63
C ASP A 985 -40.99 25.89 12.95
N GLN A 986 -40.92 27.11 13.49
CA GLN A 986 -40.20 27.42 14.71
C GLN A 986 -40.66 26.60 15.92
N GLN A 987 -41.94 26.22 15.95
CA GLN A 987 -42.49 25.36 17.03
C GLN A 987 -41.98 23.93 16.92
N LEU A 988 -41.82 23.42 15.71
CA LEU A 988 -41.31 22.07 15.47
C LEU A 988 -39.84 21.98 15.81
N GLU A 989 -39.07 23.01 15.46
CA GLU A 989 -37.64 23.11 15.83
C GLU A 989 -37.46 23.13 17.35
N SER A 990 -38.26 23.95 18.08
CA SER A 990 -38.25 24.01 19.55
C SER A 990 -38.61 22.69 20.19
N ASN A 991 -39.56 21.92 19.60
CA ASN A 991 -39.89 20.58 20.06
C ASN A 991 -38.74 19.58 19.88
N LEU A 992 -38.01 19.66 18.76
CA LEU A 992 -36.82 18.83 18.48
C LEU A 992 -35.68 19.14 19.43
N GLU A 993 -35.41 20.42 19.71
CA GLU A 993 -34.39 20.83 20.68
C GLU A 993 -34.75 20.34 22.10
N THR A 994 -36.03 20.47 22.52
CA THR A 994 -36.49 19.99 23.81
C THR A 994 -36.35 18.47 23.92
N LEU A 995 -36.67 17.73 22.85
CA LEU A 995 -36.48 16.29 22.78
C LEU A 995 -35.02 15.90 22.99
N GLU A 996 -34.11 16.60 22.33
CA GLU A 996 -32.67 16.34 22.45
C GLU A 996 -32.15 16.54 23.88
N ILE A 997 -32.59 17.61 24.54
CA ILE A 997 -32.24 17.90 25.95
C ILE A 997 -32.77 16.77 26.86
N LEU A 998 -34.03 16.35 26.70
CA LEU A 998 -34.62 15.28 27.48
C LEU A 998 -33.93 13.92 27.26
N VAL A 999 -33.56 13.59 26.04
CA VAL A 999 -32.79 12.36 25.75
C VAL A 999 -31.43 12.43 26.42
N GLN A 1000 -30.71 13.56 26.35
CA GLN A 1000 -29.43 13.70 27.03
C GLN A 1000 -29.57 13.55 28.55
N GLN A 1001 -30.60 14.16 29.17
CA GLN A 1001 -30.88 14.02 30.59
C GLN A 1001 -31.15 12.56 30.97
N LEU A 1002 -31.87 11.83 30.12
CA LEU A 1002 -32.20 10.43 30.35
C LEU A 1002 -30.98 9.50 30.40
N TYR A 1003 -29.93 9.82 29.64
CA TYR A 1003 -28.68 9.03 29.56
C TYR A 1003 -27.61 9.53 30.53
N LEU A 1004 -27.45 10.83 30.69
CA LEU A 1004 -26.33 11.44 31.42
C LEU A 1004 -26.71 11.95 32.81
N GLY A 1005 -28.00 11.93 33.16
CA GLY A 1005 -28.55 12.57 34.32
C GLY A 1005 -28.79 14.08 34.12
N ALA A 1006 -29.44 14.75 35.05
CA ALA A 1006 -29.62 16.18 34.96
C ALA A 1006 -28.25 16.89 34.92
N VAL A 1007 -28.03 17.68 33.90
CA VAL A 1007 -26.87 18.57 33.86
C VAL A 1007 -27.09 19.61 34.95
N SER A 1008 -26.27 19.56 36.02
CA SER A 1008 -26.27 20.53 37.12
C SER A 1008 -25.77 21.87 36.63
#